data_c6f39daf82baa742b34df6c451169e5d
#
_entry.id   c6f39daf82baa742b34df6c451169e5d
#
_cell.length_a   1.000
_cell.length_b   1.000
_cell.length_c   1.000
_cell.angle_alpha   90.00
_cell.angle_beta   90.00
_cell.angle_gamma   90.00
#
_symmetry.space_group_name_H-M   'P 1'
#
loop_
_entity.id
_entity.type
_entity.pdbx_description
1 polymer ?
#
loop_
_entity_poly.entity_id
_entity_poly.type
_entity_poly.pdbx_seq_one_letter_code
_entity_poly.pdbx_strand_id
1 'polypeptide(L)'
;GYKTQTVEVGGRTSFNIVLVEEATAVDEVVVVGYGQVKKSDLTGSVASVKAEKLTDIPANSIDGLLQGRVAGVQVVNSSQDPGASSTVRIRGNSSLNGSNAPLVVIDGFPWGDAGDLKQINPQDIVSMEVLKDASASAIYGSRGANGVILITTRKAQENVTRITLRQQTTISGFSSELNLWRDPVLMAMLSNESSINAGLTPIYIGATNANGVYYPSIAELQTTWTTNTRWDDLVFRPTPVSNNTTVQVQSSNDRTMFQASANYYLDNGMYIEDTYRKYGGNFSVEHKLLDNLRMKASANIPSIKRHNNGGLAYWRNPIFPVYDDNGDYWLYGAQDYSHPLALTDLQKNDSKGLDIISFASVNWDVLPCLNVMAQFNYKHGEQITDKYFPKKYSETGVFNDGYGSIDNWKDDNIVFEAYATFDRTFAEKHRLTVMGGYSYENYQSRSSSLAAKGFINESLGNENLAAGDSETYSIGNGSYKTELVSALTRINYTFDNRFLFTFTARADGSSKFGSNNKWAFFPSGAFSWKMHEERFIRNLNVFDVLKIRASYGISGNQGISAYQTLSRYGQHKYFNGGKWVTAIGPGYQSGYTGQDGIYALWSGIPNKGLKWETTAQVDLGLDMSFFGNRLNVTFDWYDKRTSDLLRERNIAPSSGYDKMWVNDGEIRNRGIELTIDGVAFQNRDWRVGGTFVFSRNRNK
;
A
#
# COMPACT_ATOMS: atom_id res chain seq x y z
N GLY A 1 30.49 -16.31 17.46
CA GLY A 1 31.86 -16.76 17.70
C GLY A 1 31.95 -17.67 18.90
N TYR A 2 33.17 -17.97 19.32
CA TYR A 2 33.42 -18.76 20.51
C TYR A 2 34.16 -17.88 21.54
N LYS A 3 33.91 -18.12 22.83
CA LYS A 3 34.63 -17.42 23.92
C LYS A 3 36.14 -17.69 23.80
N THR A 4 36.92 -16.62 23.85
CA THR A 4 38.35 -16.75 23.89
C THR A 4 38.77 -17.54 25.13
N GLN A 5 39.44 -18.66 24.93
CA GLN A 5 40.04 -19.45 26.02
C GLN A 5 41.54 -19.39 25.94
N THR A 6 42.16 -19.03 27.06
CA THR A 6 43.59 -19.08 27.21
C THR A 6 43.93 -20.32 28.01
N VAL A 7 44.72 -21.23 27.41
CA VAL A 7 45.13 -22.48 28.05
C VAL A 7 46.64 -22.45 28.25
N GLU A 8 47.10 -22.56 29.48
CA GLU A 8 48.53 -22.66 29.76
C GLU A 8 49.09 -24.03 29.27
N VAL A 9 50.11 -23.94 28.47
CA VAL A 9 50.72 -25.13 27.83
C VAL A 9 51.37 -26.06 28.85
N GLY A 10 52.08 -25.52 29.85
CA GLY A 10 52.59 -26.21 31.06
C GLY A 10 53.19 -27.61 30.84
N GLY A 11 53.89 -27.87 29.71
CA GLY A 11 54.48 -29.17 29.41
C GLY A 11 53.50 -30.24 28.84
N ARG A 12 52.27 -29.90 28.53
CA ARG A 12 51.29 -30.80 27.91
C ARG A 12 51.45 -30.85 26.42
N THR A 13 51.38 -32.05 25.84
CA THR A 13 51.50 -32.30 24.40
C THR A 13 50.15 -32.47 23.70
N SER A 14 49.03 -32.55 24.45
CA SER A 14 47.70 -32.70 23.94
C SER A 14 46.69 -31.86 24.77
N PHE A 15 45.82 -31.16 24.08
CA PHE A 15 44.80 -30.32 24.69
C PHE A 15 43.41 -30.72 24.14
N ASN A 16 42.45 -30.96 25.04
CA ASN A 16 41.06 -31.12 24.67
C ASN A 16 40.35 -29.78 24.97
N ILE A 17 40.15 -28.96 23.92
CA ILE A 17 39.55 -27.63 24.04
C ILE A 17 38.09 -27.74 23.64
N VAL A 18 37.18 -27.57 24.59
CA VAL A 18 35.76 -27.44 24.31
C VAL A 18 35.47 -25.98 24.06
N LEU A 19 35.16 -25.64 22.82
CA LEU A 19 34.79 -24.28 22.44
C LEU A 19 33.37 -24.01 22.96
N VAL A 20 33.23 -23.00 23.81
CA VAL A 20 31.94 -22.51 24.28
C VAL A 20 31.47 -21.43 23.31
N GLU A 21 30.33 -21.63 22.69
CA GLU A 21 29.73 -20.63 21.80
C GLU A 21 29.52 -19.33 22.62
N GLU A 22 30.11 -18.26 22.17
CA GLU A 22 29.78 -16.91 22.60
C GLU A 22 28.69 -16.44 21.66
N ALA A 23 27.46 -16.34 22.17
CA ALA A 23 26.42 -15.58 21.50
C ALA A 23 26.88 -14.10 21.53
N THR A 24 27.81 -13.74 20.64
CA THR A 24 27.99 -12.33 20.29
C THR A 24 26.65 -11.90 19.72
N ALA A 25 25.91 -11.14 20.52
CA ALA A 25 24.81 -10.36 19.98
C ALA A 25 25.45 -9.49 18.87
N VAL A 26 25.36 -9.96 17.63
CA VAL A 26 25.69 -9.11 16.49
C VAL A 26 24.70 -7.96 16.61
N ASP A 27 25.22 -6.79 16.91
CA ASP A 27 24.40 -5.57 17.01
C ASP A 27 23.58 -5.48 15.72
N GLU A 28 22.29 -5.71 15.82
CA GLU A 28 21.37 -5.67 14.68
C GLU A 28 21.42 -4.24 14.12
N VAL A 29 21.89 -4.12 12.89
CA VAL A 29 21.95 -2.83 12.19
C VAL A 29 20.64 -2.63 11.46
N VAL A 30 20.03 -1.50 11.68
CA VAL A 30 18.74 -1.10 11.07
C VAL A 30 19.01 0.07 10.14
N VAL A 31 18.42 0.05 8.96
CA VAL A 31 18.42 1.22 8.07
C VAL A 31 17.39 2.21 8.60
N VAL A 32 17.81 3.40 8.99
CA VAL A 32 16.91 4.47 9.44
C VAL A 32 17.22 5.74 8.67
N GLY A 33 16.29 6.16 7.85
CA GLY A 33 16.50 7.30 6.98
C GLY A 33 17.61 7.03 5.97
N TYR A 34 18.58 7.91 5.91
CA TYR A 34 19.69 7.86 4.95
C TYR A 34 20.98 7.26 5.54
N GLY A 35 20.87 6.48 6.64
CA GLY A 35 22.01 5.87 7.31
C GLY A 35 21.68 4.52 7.93
N GLN A 36 22.75 3.78 8.27
CA GLN A 36 22.65 2.55 9.05
C GLN A 36 22.97 2.88 10.51
N VAL A 37 22.10 2.48 11.43
CA VAL A 37 22.25 2.70 12.87
C VAL A 37 22.09 1.37 13.59
N LYS A 38 22.87 1.15 14.64
CA LYS A 38 22.66 -0.01 15.52
C LYS A 38 21.26 0.08 16.13
N LYS A 39 20.53 -1.02 16.19
CA LYS A 39 19.20 -1.07 16.81
C LYS A 39 19.24 -0.59 18.28
N SER A 40 20.31 -0.90 18.97
CA SER A 40 20.57 -0.41 20.33
C SER A 40 20.63 1.12 20.42
N ASP A 41 21.03 1.82 19.35
CA ASP A 41 21.23 3.27 19.31
C ASP A 41 20.00 4.05 18.80
N LEU A 42 18.92 3.35 18.43
CA LEU A 42 17.70 4.01 18.04
C LEU A 42 17.06 4.75 19.21
N THR A 43 16.73 6.01 19.00
CA THR A 43 16.05 6.86 20.01
C THR A 43 14.53 6.87 19.82
N GLY A 44 14.05 6.52 18.62
CA GLY A 44 12.63 6.48 18.28
C GLY A 44 11.99 5.08 18.35
N SER A 45 10.66 5.03 18.18
CA SER A 45 9.87 3.78 18.11
C SER A 45 9.97 3.18 16.71
N VAL A 46 10.76 2.10 16.59
CA VAL A 46 10.99 1.36 15.34
C VAL A 46 10.72 -0.11 15.57
N ALA A 47 9.85 -0.70 14.76
CA ALA A 47 9.63 -2.14 14.74
C ALA A 47 10.28 -2.77 13.51
N SER A 48 10.98 -3.89 13.69
CA SER A 48 11.68 -4.60 12.61
C SER A 48 11.09 -5.99 12.42
N VAL A 49 10.85 -6.38 11.17
CA VAL A 49 10.42 -7.72 10.78
C VAL A 49 11.44 -8.28 9.78
N LYS A 50 12.08 -9.40 10.13
CA LYS A 50 13.10 -10.04 9.28
C LYS A 50 12.46 -10.95 8.22
N ALA A 51 13.17 -11.15 7.11
CA ALA A 51 12.76 -12.00 5.99
C ALA A 51 12.39 -13.43 6.39
N GLU A 52 13.09 -14.01 7.35
CA GLU A 52 12.82 -15.36 7.85
C GLU A 52 11.38 -15.49 8.36
N LYS A 53 10.90 -14.47 9.09
CA LYS A 53 9.51 -14.40 9.55
C LYS A 53 8.52 -13.97 8.44
N LEU A 54 9.00 -13.36 7.35
CA LEU A 54 8.17 -12.91 6.23
C LEU A 54 7.84 -14.03 5.24
N THR A 55 8.76 -14.99 5.06
CA THR A 55 8.62 -16.07 4.08
C THR A 55 7.79 -17.26 4.58
N ASP A 56 7.47 -17.33 5.88
CA ASP A 56 6.74 -18.42 6.50
C ASP A 56 5.24 -18.45 6.13
N ILE A 57 4.71 -17.37 5.62
CA ILE A 57 3.31 -17.27 5.19
C ILE A 57 3.28 -16.96 3.69
N PRO A 58 2.51 -17.70 2.90
CA PRO A 58 2.26 -17.35 1.51
C PRO A 58 1.41 -16.07 1.48
N ALA A 59 2.05 -14.92 1.41
CA ALA A 59 1.36 -13.65 1.20
C ALA A 59 1.49 -13.25 -0.26
N ASN A 60 0.37 -12.90 -0.86
CA ASN A 60 0.30 -12.46 -2.24
C ASN A 60 0.85 -11.03 -2.41
N SER A 61 0.97 -10.29 -1.30
CA SER A 61 1.46 -8.91 -1.26
C SER A 61 2.28 -8.66 0.01
N ILE A 62 3.15 -7.65 -0.04
CA ILE A 62 4.03 -7.27 1.07
C ILE A 62 3.25 -6.70 2.26
N ASP A 63 2.17 -5.98 1.98
CA ASP A 63 1.27 -5.43 2.99
C ASP A 63 0.65 -6.55 3.87
N GLY A 64 0.24 -7.68 3.27
CA GLY A 64 -0.20 -8.86 4.01
C GLY A 64 0.84 -9.44 4.96
N LEU A 65 2.13 -9.29 4.63
CA LEU A 65 3.23 -9.74 5.49
C LEU A 65 3.36 -8.96 6.80
N LEU A 66 2.81 -7.75 6.89
CA LEU A 66 2.81 -6.92 8.11
C LEU A 66 1.65 -7.23 9.05
N GLN A 67 0.59 -7.90 8.56
CA GLN A 67 -0.64 -8.15 9.31
C GLN A 67 -0.35 -9.00 10.56
N GLY A 68 -0.74 -8.46 11.75
CA GLY A 68 -0.59 -9.15 13.03
C GLY A 68 0.86 -9.30 13.54
N ARG A 69 1.87 -8.69 12.86
CA ARG A 69 3.29 -8.84 13.22
C ARG A 69 3.91 -7.60 13.85
N VAL A 70 3.31 -6.44 13.64
CA VAL A 70 3.82 -5.16 14.13
C VAL A 70 2.76 -4.46 14.95
N ALA A 71 3.07 -4.16 16.22
CA ALA A 71 2.18 -3.40 17.08
C ALA A 71 1.94 -1.99 16.51
N GLY A 72 0.67 -1.54 16.51
CA GLY A 72 0.27 -0.26 15.97
C GLY A 72 0.11 -0.20 14.45
N VAL A 73 0.36 -1.30 13.74
CA VAL A 73 0.11 -1.42 12.30
C VAL A 73 -1.18 -2.20 12.07
N GLN A 74 -2.11 -1.58 11.38
CA GLN A 74 -3.36 -2.19 10.94
C GLN A 74 -3.31 -2.43 9.44
N VAL A 75 -3.54 -3.66 9.02
CA VAL A 75 -3.68 -4.04 7.61
C VAL A 75 -5.10 -4.54 7.41
N VAL A 76 -5.83 -3.90 6.51
CA VAL A 76 -7.22 -4.25 6.19
C VAL A 76 -7.30 -4.58 4.71
N ASN A 77 -7.65 -5.81 4.42
CA ASN A 77 -7.95 -6.26 3.07
C ASN A 77 -9.42 -5.95 2.78
N SER A 78 -9.68 -5.00 1.89
CA SER A 78 -11.04 -4.64 1.48
C SER A 78 -11.62 -5.62 0.47
N SER A 79 -10.78 -6.34 -0.25
CA SER A 79 -11.13 -7.38 -1.22
C SER A 79 -10.08 -8.48 -1.21
N GLN A 80 -10.51 -9.69 -1.58
CA GLN A 80 -9.64 -10.86 -1.83
C GLN A 80 -9.43 -11.09 -3.33
N ASP A 81 -9.83 -10.14 -4.18
CA ASP A 81 -9.62 -10.23 -5.62
C ASP A 81 -8.14 -10.31 -5.97
N PRO A 82 -7.78 -11.03 -7.03
CA PRO A 82 -6.42 -11.08 -7.52
C PRO A 82 -5.81 -9.70 -7.75
N GLY A 83 -4.65 -9.46 -7.15
CA GLY A 83 -3.96 -8.17 -7.25
C GLY A 83 -4.62 -7.00 -6.49
N ALA A 84 -5.57 -7.27 -5.60
CA ALA A 84 -6.12 -6.25 -4.70
C ALA A 84 -5.04 -5.70 -3.76
N SER A 85 -5.17 -4.43 -3.39
CA SER A 85 -4.28 -3.77 -2.44
C SER A 85 -4.91 -3.73 -1.06
N SER A 86 -4.12 -3.95 -0.01
CA SER A 86 -4.57 -3.76 1.36
C SER A 86 -4.40 -2.31 1.79
N THR A 87 -5.27 -1.86 2.67
CA THR A 87 -5.10 -0.57 3.33
C THR A 87 -4.21 -0.75 4.57
N VAL A 88 -3.04 -0.12 4.56
CA VAL A 88 -2.11 -0.11 5.70
C VAL A 88 -2.23 1.22 6.44
N ARG A 89 -2.34 1.16 7.76
CA ARG A 89 -2.39 2.33 8.65
C ARG A 89 -1.48 2.12 9.85
N ILE A 90 -0.79 3.18 10.27
CA ILE A 90 0.08 3.18 11.45
C ILE A 90 -0.50 4.15 12.48
N ARG A 91 -0.89 3.62 13.67
CA ARG A 91 -1.43 4.39 14.79
C ARG A 91 -2.71 5.19 14.44
N GLY A 92 -3.54 4.65 13.54
CA GLY A 92 -4.83 5.22 13.14
C GLY A 92 -4.76 6.30 12.05
N ASN A 93 -5.89 6.96 11.81
CA ASN A 93 -6.01 8.02 10.81
C ASN A 93 -5.55 9.35 11.39
N SER A 94 -4.84 10.14 10.58
CA SER A 94 -4.38 11.50 10.93
C SER A 94 -4.99 12.60 10.05
N SER A 95 -5.65 12.24 8.97
CA SER A 95 -6.34 13.19 8.10
C SER A 95 -7.74 12.69 7.75
N LEU A 96 -8.67 13.61 7.45
CA LEU A 96 -10.04 13.30 7.00
C LEU A 96 -10.09 13.06 5.50
N ASN A 97 -9.48 13.91 4.70
CA ASN A 97 -9.53 13.88 3.23
C ASN A 97 -8.15 13.62 2.60
N GLY A 98 -7.07 13.76 3.36
CA GLY A 98 -5.73 13.41 2.91
C GLY A 98 -5.45 11.92 2.98
N SER A 99 -4.38 11.45 2.31
CA SER A 99 -3.91 10.08 2.45
C SER A 99 -3.52 9.79 3.90
N ASN A 100 -3.96 8.64 4.41
CA ASN A 100 -3.56 8.09 5.70
C ASN A 100 -2.59 6.91 5.54
N ALA A 101 -2.16 6.63 4.31
CA ALA A 101 -1.20 5.57 4.01
C ALA A 101 0.21 5.97 4.47
N PRO A 102 0.99 5.04 5.03
CA PRO A 102 2.40 5.28 5.34
C PRO A 102 3.23 5.41 4.06
N LEU A 103 4.31 6.18 4.13
CA LEU A 103 5.32 6.23 3.08
C LEU A 103 6.08 4.91 3.01
N VAL A 104 6.28 4.39 1.82
CA VAL A 104 7.17 3.26 1.55
C VAL A 104 8.52 3.76 1.03
N VAL A 105 9.59 3.26 1.60
CA VAL A 105 10.97 3.56 1.21
C VAL A 105 11.70 2.25 0.95
N ILE A 106 12.28 2.08 -0.23
CA ILE A 106 12.98 0.85 -0.63
C ILE A 106 14.44 1.17 -0.87
N ASP A 107 15.34 0.52 -0.14
CA ASP A 107 16.80 0.75 -0.19
C ASP A 107 17.19 2.22 -0.08
N GLY A 108 16.42 3.00 0.70
CA GLY A 108 16.60 4.43 0.89
C GLY A 108 15.83 5.34 -0.09
N PHE A 109 15.14 4.76 -1.07
CA PHE A 109 14.34 5.50 -2.04
C PHE A 109 12.87 5.62 -1.60
N PRO A 110 12.29 6.82 -1.52
CA PRO A 110 10.84 7.02 -1.34
C PRO A 110 10.05 6.53 -2.55
N TRP A 111 9.48 5.34 -2.42
CA TRP A 111 8.81 4.62 -3.51
C TRP A 111 7.43 5.16 -3.84
N GLY A 112 6.66 5.49 -2.82
CA GLY A 112 5.26 5.87 -2.91
C GLY A 112 4.54 5.62 -1.59
N ASP A 113 3.27 5.29 -1.64
CA ASP A 113 2.50 4.88 -0.47
C ASP A 113 2.37 3.34 -0.38
N ALA A 114 1.69 2.86 0.67
CA ALA A 114 1.54 1.43 0.89
C ALA A 114 0.77 0.70 -0.21
N GLY A 115 -0.04 1.39 -1.03
CA GLY A 115 -0.73 0.80 -2.17
C GLY A 115 0.22 0.31 -3.28
N ASP A 116 1.42 0.87 -3.35
CA ASP A 116 2.45 0.51 -4.34
C ASP A 116 3.26 -0.75 -3.95
N LEU A 117 3.08 -1.28 -2.74
CA LEU A 117 3.80 -2.47 -2.25
C LEU A 117 3.58 -3.72 -3.12
N LYS A 118 2.46 -3.81 -3.82
CA LYS A 118 2.16 -4.91 -4.76
C LYS A 118 3.12 -5.01 -5.94
N GLN A 119 3.83 -3.93 -6.28
CA GLN A 119 4.79 -3.89 -7.38
C GLN A 119 6.08 -4.66 -7.07
N ILE A 120 6.39 -4.87 -5.78
CA ILE A 120 7.61 -5.52 -5.33
C ILE A 120 7.38 -7.01 -5.15
N ASN A 121 8.43 -7.80 -5.41
CA ASN A 121 8.40 -9.23 -5.10
C ASN A 121 8.76 -9.45 -3.61
N PRO A 122 7.88 -10.06 -2.79
CA PRO A 122 8.17 -10.37 -1.39
C PRO A 122 9.46 -11.17 -1.18
N GLN A 123 9.84 -12.00 -2.16
CA GLN A 123 11.03 -12.85 -2.10
C GLN A 123 12.36 -12.08 -2.21
N ASP A 124 12.32 -10.83 -2.69
CA ASP A 124 13.51 -9.96 -2.77
C ASP A 124 13.79 -9.20 -1.47
N ILE A 125 12.92 -9.31 -0.45
CA ILE A 125 13.02 -8.56 0.81
C ILE A 125 13.90 -9.30 1.82
N VAL A 126 14.71 -8.55 2.55
CA VAL A 126 15.53 -9.02 3.68
C VAL A 126 14.95 -8.57 5.01
N SER A 127 14.51 -7.33 5.09
CA SER A 127 13.90 -6.77 6.31
C SER A 127 12.90 -5.69 5.96
N MET A 128 11.98 -5.47 6.89
CA MET A 128 11.04 -4.35 6.87
C MET A 128 11.10 -3.67 8.23
N GLU A 129 11.37 -2.37 8.25
CA GLU A 129 11.34 -1.54 9.44
C GLU A 129 10.16 -0.57 9.36
N VAL A 130 9.41 -0.46 10.46
CA VAL A 130 8.28 0.46 10.56
C VAL A 130 8.61 1.57 11.54
N LEU A 131 8.76 2.79 11.03
CA LEU A 131 8.98 4.01 11.81
C LEU A 131 7.62 4.55 12.24
N LYS A 132 7.35 4.57 13.55
CA LYS A 132 6.01 4.87 14.08
C LYS A 132 5.93 6.21 14.80
N ASP A 133 7.04 6.79 15.21
CA ASP A 133 7.08 8.06 15.91
C ASP A 133 7.59 9.22 15.04
N ALA A 134 7.29 10.44 15.45
CA ALA A 134 7.64 11.64 14.71
C ALA A 134 9.16 11.88 14.63
N SER A 135 9.97 11.42 15.61
CA SER A 135 11.43 11.60 15.56
C SER A 135 12.08 10.65 14.55
N ALA A 136 11.66 9.38 14.51
CA ALA A 136 12.18 8.43 13.54
C ALA A 136 11.77 8.79 12.10
N SER A 137 10.52 9.26 11.91
CA SER A 137 9.97 9.60 10.59
C SER A 137 10.28 11.04 10.13
N ALA A 138 10.74 11.94 11.01
CA ALA A 138 10.97 13.36 10.71
C ALA A 138 11.91 13.61 9.52
N ILE A 139 12.85 12.71 9.27
CA ILE A 139 13.76 12.80 8.15
C ILE A 139 13.04 12.76 6.79
N TYR A 140 11.87 12.12 6.73
CA TYR A 140 11.00 12.04 5.56
C TYR A 140 9.99 13.19 5.49
N GLY A 141 9.98 14.08 6.51
CA GLY A 141 9.18 15.30 6.57
C GLY A 141 7.68 15.05 6.41
N SER A 142 7.07 15.84 5.56
CA SER A 142 5.63 15.79 5.29
C SER A 142 5.15 14.45 4.74
N ARG A 143 6.01 13.68 4.10
CA ARG A 143 5.68 12.33 3.62
C ARG A 143 5.65 11.29 4.73
N GLY A 144 6.35 11.56 5.86
CA GLY A 144 6.45 10.65 7.01
C GLY A 144 5.35 10.82 8.09
N ALA A 145 4.37 11.72 7.92
CA ALA A 145 3.36 12.04 8.92
C ALA A 145 2.48 10.84 9.33
N ASN A 146 2.27 9.89 8.43
CA ASN A 146 1.49 8.67 8.66
C ASN A 146 2.37 7.47 9.01
N GLY A 147 3.66 7.71 9.34
CA GLY A 147 4.68 6.68 9.53
C GLY A 147 5.37 6.29 8.23
N VAL A 148 6.43 5.51 8.36
CA VAL A 148 7.25 5.08 7.22
C VAL A 148 7.53 3.59 7.30
N ILE A 149 7.42 2.90 6.19
CA ILE A 149 7.81 1.49 6.03
C ILE A 149 9.09 1.47 5.21
N LEU A 150 10.20 1.09 5.83
CA LEU A 150 11.48 0.92 5.17
C LEU A 150 11.61 -0.54 4.74
N ILE A 151 11.97 -0.77 3.50
CA ILE A 151 12.18 -2.10 2.94
C ILE A 151 13.64 -2.19 2.48
N THR A 152 14.33 -3.21 2.97
CA THR A 152 15.68 -3.54 2.52
C THR A 152 15.61 -4.76 1.62
N THR A 153 16.12 -4.62 0.40
CA THR A 153 16.18 -5.73 -0.56
C THR A 153 17.48 -6.54 -0.41
N ARG A 154 17.46 -7.76 -0.94
CA ARG A 154 18.64 -8.63 -0.92
C ARG A 154 19.76 -8.00 -1.72
N LYS A 155 20.99 -8.15 -1.21
CA LYS A 155 22.23 -7.80 -1.91
C LYS A 155 23.06 -9.06 -2.14
N ALA A 156 23.95 -9.03 -3.14
CA ALA A 156 24.92 -10.10 -3.35
C ALA A 156 25.85 -10.21 -2.12
N GLN A 157 26.14 -11.46 -1.71
CA GLN A 157 27.10 -11.71 -0.66
C GLN A 157 28.52 -11.61 -1.24
N GLU A 158 29.48 -11.12 -0.46
CA GLU A 158 30.86 -10.92 -0.91
C GLU A 158 31.49 -12.22 -1.39
N ASN A 159 32.16 -12.14 -2.53
CA ASN A 159 32.91 -13.22 -3.19
C ASN A 159 32.13 -14.50 -3.48
N VAL A 160 30.82 -14.39 -3.70
CA VAL A 160 29.96 -15.54 -4.03
C VAL A 160 29.13 -15.26 -5.30
N THR A 161 29.19 -16.20 -6.26
CA THR A 161 28.22 -16.25 -7.35
C THR A 161 27.15 -17.27 -7.02
N ARG A 162 25.89 -16.85 -7.02
CA ARG A 162 24.75 -17.69 -6.67
C ARG A 162 23.62 -17.53 -7.67
N ILE A 163 23.11 -18.66 -8.14
CA ILE A 163 21.87 -18.73 -8.92
C ILE A 163 20.81 -19.37 -8.02
N THR A 164 19.68 -18.72 -7.91
CA THR A 164 18.57 -19.20 -7.07
C THR A 164 17.31 -19.27 -7.92
N LEU A 165 16.70 -20.45 -7.97
CA LEU A 165 15.34 -20.65 -8.49
C LEU A 165 14.42 -20.87 -7.29
N ARG A 166 13.33 -20.11 -7.22
CA ARG A 166 12.29 -20.29 -6.23
C ARG A 166 10.96 -20.46 -6.92
N GLN A 167 10.23 -21.48 -6.51
CA GLN A 167 8.87 -21.75 -6.93
C GLN A 167 7.99 -21.85 -5.69
N GLN A 168 6.92 -21.09 -5.69
CA GLN A 168 5.88 -21.14 -4.66
C GLN A 168 4.54 -21.36 -5.34
N THR A 169 3.83 -22.41 -4.96
CA THR A 169 2.47 -22.69 -5.40
C THR A 169 1.56 -22.59 -4.19
N THR A 170 0.50 -21.81 -4.32
CA THR A 170 -0.51 -21.62 -3.28
C THR A 170 -1.84 -22.14 -3.79
N ILE A 171 -2.48 -23.00 -3.01
CA ILE A 171 -3.82 -23.51 -3.26
C ILE A 171 -4.75 -22.83 -2.25
N SER A 172 -5.79 -22.17 -2.75
CA SER A 172 -6.77 -21.44 -1.94
C SER A 172 -8.11 -22.16 -1.96
N GLY A 173 -8.96 -21.83 -1.00
CA GLY A 173 -10.31 -22.34 -0.89
C GLY A 173 -11.18 -21.45 -0.03
N PHE A 174 -12.46 -21.72 0.04
CA PHE A 174 -13.37 -21.02 0.94
C PHE A 174 -13.04 -21.34 2.39
N SER A 175 -13.03 -20.32 3.24
CA SER A 175 -12.86 -20.48 4.70
C SER A 175 -14.14 -20.98 5.38
N SER A 176 -15.29 -20.81 4.74
CA SER A 176 -16.61 -21.27 5.19
C SER A 176 -17.50 -21.56 3.99
N GLU A 177 -18.43 -22.48 4.14
CA GLU A 177 -19.45 -22.72 3.13
C GLU A 177 -20.40 -21.52 3.03
N LEU A 178 -20.83 -21.21 1.79
CA LEU A 178 -21.87 -20.21 1.54
C LEU A 178 -23.21 -20.80 1.94
N ASN A 179 -23.92 -20.16 2.87
CA ASN A 179 -25.25 -20.58 3.27
C ASN A 179 -26.30 -20.04 2.28
N LEU A 180 -26.40 -20.70 1.12
CA LEU A 180 -27.33 -20.34 0.06
C LEU A 180 -28.58 -21.23 0.07
N TRP A 181 -29.69 -20.64 -0.28
CA TRP A 181 -30.92 -21.41 -0.53
C TRP A 181 -30.82 -22.13 -1.87
N ARG A 182 -30.75 -23.48 -1.79
CA ARG A 182 -30.55 -24.35 -2.95
C ARG A 182 -31.79 -25.19 -3.28
N ASP A 183 -32.84 -25.03 -2.51
CA ASP A 183 -34.14 -25.70 -2.73
C ASP A 183 -35.07 -24.77 -3.49
N PRO A 184 -35.37 -25.06 -4.78
CA PRO A 184 -36.21 -24.21 -5.60
C PRO A 184 -37.68 -24.19 -5.10
N VAL A 185 -38.16 -25.28 -4.51
CA VAL A 185 -39.54 -25.37 -3.99
C VAL A 185 -39.69 -24.46 -2.77
N LEU A 186 -38.75 -24.56 -1.81
CA LEU A 186 -38.78 -23.73 -0.63
C LEU A 186 -38.60 -22.23 -0.98
N MET A 187 -37.73 -21.91 -1.93
CA MET A 187 -37.56 -20.55 -2.40
C MET A 187 -38.84 -19.97 -3.02
N ALA A 188 -39.51 -20.73 -3.86
CA ALA A 188 -40.80 -20.33 -4.48
C ALA A 188 -41.89 -20.15 -3.43
N MET A 189 -41.99 -21.07 -2.46
CA MET A 189 -42.97 -20.98 -1.35
C MET A 189 -42.77 -19.70 -0.54
N LEU A 190 -41.54 -19.42 -0.10
CA LEU A 190 -41.19 -18.22 0.67
C LEU A 190 -41.40 -16.92 -0.13
N SER A 191 -41.11 -16.95 -1.43
CA SER A 191 -41.39 -15.82 -2.33
C SER A 191 -42.90 -15.54 -2.46
N ASN A 192 -43.72 -16.58 -2.59
CA ASN A 192 -45.16 -16.45 -2.62
C ASN A 192 -45.72 -15.94 -1.28
N GLU A 193 -45.25 -16.47 -0.18
CA GLU A 193 -45.60 -16.00 1.17
C GLU A 193 -45.26 -14.54 1.40
N SER A 194 -44.06 -14.14 0.98
CA SER A 194 -43.61 -12.74 1.04
C SER A 194 -44.53 -11.83 0.22
N SER A 195 -44.90 -12.24 -0.98
CA SER A 195 -45.84 -11.48 -1.86
C SER A 195 -47.22 -11.34 -1.21
N ILE A 196 -47.77 -12.42 -0.66
CA ILE A 196 -49.05 -12.41 0.04
C ILE A 196 -49.01 -11.48 1.25
N ASN A 197 -47.96 -11.56 2.08
CA ASN A 197 -47.80 -10.72 3.25
C ASN A 197 -47.67 -9.23 2.90
N ALA A 198 -47.17 -8.92 1.72
CA ALA A 198 -47.08 -7.56 1.17
C ALA A 198 -48.38 -7.11 0.47
N GLY A 199 -49.42 -7.93 0.43
CA GLY A 199 -50.69 -7.64 -0.28
C GLY A 199 -50.58 -7.71 -1.81
N LEU A 200 -49.54 -8.41 -2.31
CA LEU A 200 -49.29 -8.59 -3.73
C LEU A 200 -49.72 -9.98 -4.19
N THR A 201 -49.90 -10.15 -5.51
CA THR A 201 -50.16 -11.45 -6.11
C THR A 201 -48.93 -12.36 -5.97
N PRO A 202 -49.12 -13.66 -5.60
CA PRO A 202 -48.04 -14.63 -5.59
C PRO A 202 -47.36 -14.73 -6.96
N ILE A 203 -46.07 -14.98 -6.96
CA ILE A 203 -45.24 -15.00 -8.17
C ILE A 203 -45.27 -16.37 -8.83
N TYR A 204 -45.08 -17.44 -8.04
CA TYR A 204 -44.96 -18.82 -8.52
C TYR A 204 -46.34 -19.52 -8.57
N ILE A 205 -47.09 -19.25 -9.63
CA ILE A 205 -48.48 -19.73 -9.83
C ILE A 205 -48.69 -20.48 -11.14
N GLY A 206 -47.62 -20.77 -11.92
CA GLY A 206 -47.74 -21.40 -13.24
C GLY A 206 -48.19 -20.40 -14.31
N ALA A 207 -47.65 -19.18 -14.29
CA ALA A 207 -48.06 -18.13 -15.22
C ALA A 207 -46.83 -17.31 -15.71
N THR A 208 -47.01 -16.74 -16.91
CA THR A 208 -46.06 -15.80 -17.49
C THR A 208 -46.35 -14.39 -16.96
N ASN A 209 -45.33 -13.71 -16.46
CA ASN A 209 -45.45 -12.33 -15.97
C ASN A 209 -45.51 -11.31 -17.13
N ALA A 210 -45.70 -10.03 -16.81
CA ALA A 210 -45.75 -8.94 -17.78
C ALA A 210 -44.45 -8.77 -18.63
N ASN A 211 -43.35 -9.31 -18.15
CA ASN A 211 -42.02 -9.26 -18.83
C ASN A 211 -41.79 -10.52 -19.71
N GLY A 212 -42.80 -11.39 -19.89
CA GLY A 212 -42.66 -12.59 -20.69
C GLY A 212 -41.97 -13.77 -20.00
N VAL A 213 -41.68 -13.69 -18.69
CA VAL A 213 -41.01 -14.74 -17.92
C VAL A 213 -42.07 -15.68 -17.33
N TYR A 214 -41.96 -16.98 -17.61
CA TYR A 214 -42.79 -18.01 -16.99
C TYR A 214 -42.24 -18.36 -15.59
N TYR A 215 -43.14 -18.28 -14.60
CA TYR A 215 -42.86 -18.70 -13.23
C TYR A 215 -43.63 -19.97 -12.91
N PRO A 216 -42.96 -21.12 -12.75
CA PRO A 216 -43.64 -22.38 -12.49
C PRO A 216 -44.42 -22.32 -11.18
N SER A 217 -45.54 -23.06 -11.12
CA SER A 217 -46.29 -23.26 -9.88
C SER A 217 -45.51 -24.13 -8.89
N ILE A 218 -45.89 -24.09 -7.63
CA ILE A 218 -45.30 -24.99 -6.59
C ILE A 218 -45.47 -26.46 -6.98
N ALA A 219 -46.61 -26.82 -7.56
CA ALA A 219 -46.90 -28.18 -8.02
C ALA A 219 -45.98 -28.62 -9.17
N GLU A 220 -45.72 -27.75 -10.13
CA GLU A 220 -44.75 -28.00 -11.21
C GLU A 220 -43.33 -28.15 -10.69
N LEU A 221 -42.92 -27.31 -9.75
CA LEU A 221 -41.60 -27.42 -9.12
C LEU A 221 -41.40 -28.73 -8.35
N GLN A 222 -42.47 -29.33 -7.86
CA GLN A 222 -42.41 -30.60 -7.16
C GLN A 222 -42.47 -31.81 -8.09
N THR A 223 -42.94 -31.66 -9.32
CA THR A 223 -43.27 -32.80 -10.21
C THR A 223 -42.55 -32.77 -11.56
N THR A 224 -42.71 -31.70 -12.33
CA THR A 224 -42.28 -31.62 -13.72
C THR A 224 -41.10 -30.68 -13.97
N TRP A 225 -40.91 -29.69 -13.12
CA TRP A 225 -39.81 -28.72 -13.26
C TRP A 225 -38.55 -29.26 -12.65
N THR A 226 -37.57 -29.62 -13.47
CA THR A 226 -36.35 -30.30 -13.04
C THR A 226 -35.17 -29.34 -12.85
N THR A 227 -35.33 -28.07 -13.23
CA THR A 227 -34.23 -27.08 -13.15
C THR A 227 -33.94 -26.70 -11.70
N ASN A 228 -32.70 -26.90 -11.31
CA ASN A 228 -32.11 -26.42 -10.05
C ASN A 228 -30.68 -26.01 -10.32
N THR A 229 -30.51 -24.76 -10.77
CA THR A 229 -29.22 -24.24 -11.17
C THR A 229 -28.40 -23.85 -9.95
N ARG A 230 -27.24 -24.45 -9.80
CA ARG A 230 -26.28 -24.13 -8.76
C ARG A 230 -25.32 -23.05 -9.24
N TRP A 231 -25.77 -21.79 -9.14
CA TRP A 231 -25.03 -20.64 -9.62
C TRP A 231 -23.68 -20.47 -8.96
N ASP A 232 -23.57 -20.79 -7.68
CA ASP A 232 -22.30 -20.75 -6.94
C ASP A 232 -21.28 -21.73 -7.52
N ASP A 233 -21.67 -22.96 -7.90
CA ASP A 233 -20.76 -23.93 -8.50
C ASP A 233 -20.29 -23.50 -9.91
N LEU A 234 -21.06 -22.64 -10.59
CA LEU A 234 -20.75 -22.15 -11.94
C LEU A 234 -19.85 -20.92 -11.92
N VAL A 235 -19.96 -20.08 -10.89
CA VAL A 235 -19.21 -18.80 -10.85
C VAL A 235 -17.94 -18.87 -10.02
N PHE A 236 -17.82 -19.84 -9.12
CA PHE A 236 -16.63 -19.99 -8.30
C PHE A 236 -15.70 -21.07 -8.81
N ARG A 237 -14.42 -20.78 -8.75
CA ARG A 237 -13.36 -21.75 -8.95
C ARG A 237 -13.17 -22.51 -7.63
N PRO A 238 -13.39 -23.85 -7.59
CA PRO A 238 -13.39 -24.59 -6.31
C PRO A 238 -12.00 -24.57 -5.63
N THR A 239 -10.94 -24.57 -6.40
CA THR A 239 -9.54 -24.58 -5.91
C THR A 239 -8.69 -23.62 -6.73
N PRO A 240 -8.73 -22.30 -6.46
CA PRO A 240 -7.85 -21.34 -7.12
C PRO A 240 -6.39 -21.66 -6.80
N VAL A 241 -5.55 -21.65 -7.82
CA VAL A 241 -4.11 -21.92 -7.71
C VAL A 241 -3.35 -20.67 -8.13
N SER A 242 -2.45 -20.23 -7.26
CA SER A 242 -1.52 -19.14 -7.54
C SER A 242 -0.10 -19.63 -7.59
N ASN A 243 0.71 -19.10 -8.49
CA ASN A 243 2.10 -19.49 -8.70
C ASN A 243 3.02 -18.26 -8.68
N ASN A 244 4.14 -18.37 -7.96
CA ASN A 244 5.18 -17.35 -7.91
C ASN A 244 6.53 -18.01 -8.24
N THR A 245 7.08 -17.72 -9.41
CA THR A 245 8.36 -18.24 -9.89
C THR A 245 9.37 -17.10 -9.95
N THR A 246 10.50 -17.23 -9.29
CA THR A 246 11.57 -16.24 -9.30
C THR A 246 12.90 -16.91 -9.64
N VAL A 247 13.59 -16.35 -10.62
CA VAL A 247 14.98 -16.69 -10.94
C VAL A 247 15.85 -15.50 -10.56
N GLN A 248 16.88 -15.72 -9.77
CA GLN A 248 17.78 -14.69 -9.29
C GLN A 248 19.24 -15.12 -9.52
N VAL A 249 20.02 -14.22 -10.06
CA VAL A 249 21.47 -14.34 -10.22
C VAL A 249 22.12 -13.24 -9.39
N GLN A 250 23.04 -13.63 -8.54
CA GLN A 250 23.84 -12.71 -7.71
C GLN A 250 25.30 -13.06 -7.91
N SER A 251 26.13 -12.05 -8.06
CA SER A 251 27.59 -12.21 -8.13
C SER A 251 28.27 -11.03 -7.49
N SER A 252 29.34 -11.28 -6.77
CA SER A 252 30.10 -10.22 -6.12
C SER A 252 31.57 -10.57 -6.13
N ASN A 253 32.39 -9.55 -6.25
CA ASN A 253 33.81 -9.56 -5.98
C ASN A 253 34.17 -8.33 -5.11
N ASP A 254 35.44 -8.12 -4.80
CA ASP A 254 35.93 -7.06 -3.90
C ASP A 254 35.50 -5.64 -4.33
N ARG A 255 35.17 -5.44 -5.61
CA ARG A 255 34.84 -4.13 -6.18
C ARG A 255 33.41 -4.00 -6.70
N THR A 256 32.81 -5.12 -7.16
CA THR A 256 31.53 -5.07 -7.85
C THR A 256 30.55 -6.07 -7.24
N MET A 257 29.39 -5.61 -6.88
CA MET A 257 28.24 -6.43 -6.52
C MET A 257 27.17 -6.30 -7.60
N PHE A 258 26.69 -7.41 -8.10
CA PHE A 258 25.70 -7.48 -9.17
C PHE A 258 24.54 -8.39 -8.75
N GLN A 259 23.33 -7.98 -9.06
CA GLN A 259 22.13 -8.78 -8.88
C GLN A 259 21.18 -8.56 -10.04
N ALA A 260 20.64 -9.64 -10.59
CA ALA A 260 19.51 -9.62 -11.50
C ALA A 260 18.47 -10.64 -11.06
N SER A 261 17.20 -10.31 -11.18
CA SER A 261 16.11 -11.25 -10.96
C SER A 261 15.02 -11.09 -12.01
N ALA A 262 14.36 -12.19 -12.36
CA ALA A 262 13.15 -12.23 -13.14
C ALA A 262 12.07 -12.96 -12.34
N ASN A 263 10.87 -12.42 -12.34
CA ASN A 263 9.72 -12.94 -11.58
C ASN A 263 8.51 -13.09 -12.50
N TYR A 264 7.84 -14.23 -12.37
CA TYR A 264 6.50 -14.46 -12.92
C TYR A 264 5.55 -14.83 -11.79
N TYR A 265 4.49 -14.07 -11.65
CA TYR A 265 3.44 -14.29 -10.67
C TYR A 265 2.09 -14.40 -11.37
N LEU A 266 1.38 -15.50 -11.11
CA LEU A 266 0.00 -15.74 -11.54
C LEU A 266 -0.85 -15.95 -10.30
N ASP A 267 -1.93 -15.19 -10.19
CA ASP A 267 -2.93 -15.30 -9.14
C ASP A 267 -4.31 -15.50 -9.78
N ASN A 268 -4.92 -16.65 -9.52
CA ASN A 268 -6.26 -16.96 -9.96
C ASN A 268 -7.24 -16.67 -8.82
N GLY A 269 -8.26 -15.86 -9.10
CA GLY A 269 -9.30 -15.51 -8.15
C GLY A 269 -10.27 -16.64 -7.85
N MET A 270 -11.10 -16.41 -6.83
CA MET A 270 -12.23 -17.31 -6.50
C MET A 270 -13.28 -17.29 -7.60
N TYR A 271 -13.56 -16.14 -8.22
CA TYR A 271 -14.42 -16.08 -9.39
C TYR A 271 -13.73 -16.67 -10.62
N ILE A 272 -14.49 -17.36 -11.48
CA ILE A 272 -14.00 -17.83 -12.77
C ILE A 272 -13.50 -16.63 -13.60
N GLU A 273 -12.44 -16.85 -14.39
CA GLU A 273 -11.77 -15.86 -15.26
C GLU A 273 -11.10 -14.67 -14.52
N ASP A 274 -11.34 -14.44 -13.23
CA ASP A 274 -10.58 -13.43 -12.49
C ASP A 274 -9.12 -13.86 -12.38
N THR A 275 -8.23 -13.05 -12.97
CA THR A 275 -6.80 -13.35 -13.00
C THR A 275 -5.95 -12.09 -12.83
N TYR A 276 -4.82 -12.26 -12.15
CA TYR A 276 -3.78 -11.26 -12.05
C TYR A 276 -2.43 -11.88 -12.43
N ARG A 277 -1.75 -11.28 -13.38
CA ARG A 277 -0.44 -11.73 -13.84
C ARG A 277 0.56 -10.59 -13.69
N LYS A 278 1.71 -10.88 -13.09
CA LYS A 278 2.81 -9.93 -12.97
C LYS A 278 4.08 -10.54 -13.54
N TYR A 279 4.74 -9.80 -14.39
CA TYR A 279 6.09 -10.06 -14.90
C TYR A 279 6.99 -9.00 -14.29
N GLY A 280 8.03 -9.39 -13.59
CA GLY A 280 8.95 -8.47 -12.93
C GLY A 280 10.38 -8.71 -13.38
N GLY A 281 11.12 -7.63 -13.63
CA GLY A 281 12.56 -7.64 -13.81
C GLY A 281 13.20 -6.69 -12.79
N ASN A 282 14.20 -7.16 -12.05
CA ASN A 282 14.99 -6.33 -11.15
C ASN A 282 16.47 -6.49 -11.49
N PHE A 283 17.17 -5.37 -11.55
CA PHE A 283 18.59 -5.29 -11.81
C PHE A 283 19.22 -4.33 -10.82
N SER A 284 20.37 -4.69 -10.23
CA SER A 284 21.14 -3.81 -9.35
C SER A 284 22.62 -4.08 -9.50
N VAL A 285 23.39 -3.01 -9.61
CA VAL A 285 24.85 -3.04 -9.60
C VAL A 285 25.38 -1.99 -8.63
N GLU A 286 26.32 -2.38 -7.77
CA GLU A 286 27.10 -1.49 -6.92
C GLU A 286 28.57 -1.70 -7.25
N HIS A 287 29.31 -0.62 -7.54
CA HIS A 287 30.71 -0.66 -7.93
C HIS A 287 31.54 0.33 -7.09
N LYS A 288 32.63 -0.18 -6.52
CA LYS A 288 33.65 0.63 -5.86
C LYS A 288 34.61 1.18 -6.94
N LEU A 289 34.35 2.40 -7.38
CA LEU A 289 35.20 3.06 -8.38
C LEU A 289 36.59 3.37 -7.80
N LEU A 290 36.60 3.86 -6.55
CA LEU A 290 37.76 4.05 -5.70
C LEU A 290 37.48 3.42 -4.35
N ASP A 291 38.49 3.25 -3.49
CA ASP A 291 38.30 2.69 -2.15
C ASP A 291 37.35 3.51 -1.29
N ASN A 292 37.26 4.81 -1.56
CA ASN A 292 36.37 5.76 -0.89
C ASN A 292 35.21 6.28 -1.75
N LEU A 293 35.00 5.72 -2.98
CA LEU A 293 33.93 6.16 -3.88
C LEU A 293 33.15 4.95 -4.41
N ARG A 294 31.87 4.89 -4.08
CA ARG A 294 30.94 3.85 -4.51
C ARG A 294 29.81 4.42 -5.35
N MET A 295 29.47 3.71 -6.41
CA MET A 295 28.34 4.03 -7.27
C MET A 295 27.36 2.86 -7.27
N LYS A 296 26.06 3.15 -7.19
CA LYS A 296 25.00 2.16 -7.29
C LYS A 296 24.02 2.58 -8.39
N ALA A 297 23.60 1.63 -9.21
CA ALA A 297 22.50 1.78 -10.14
C ALA A 297 21.56 0.59 -10.00
N SER A 298 20.26 0.82 -10.06
CA SER A 298 19.25 -0.24 -10.08
C SER A 298 18.04 0.15 -10.91
N ALA A 299 17.36 -0.86 -11.45
CA ALA A 299 16.10 -0.72 -12.15
C ALA A 299 15.15 -1.86 -11.73
N ASN A 300 13.88 -1.53 -11.51
CA ASN A 300 12.80 -2.47 -11.30
C ASN A 300 11.68 -2.19 -12.31
N ILE A 301 11.27 -3.22 -13.06
CA ILE A 301 10.36 -3.09 -14.19
C ILE A 301 9.24 -4.13 -14.04
N PRO A 302 8.21 -3.88 -13.21
CA PRO A 302 7.01 -4.71 -13.15
C PRO A 302 6.04 -4.38 -14.29
N SER A 303 5.55 -5.41 -14.98
CA SER A 303 4.42 -5.34 -15.89
C SER A 303 3.27 -6.18 -15.36
N ILE A 304 2.08 -5.61 -15.35
CA ILE A 304 0.89 -6.20 -14.75
C ILE A 304 -0.19 -6.37 -15.80
N LYS A 305 -0.88 -7.51 -15.76
CA LYS A 305 -2.13 -7.74 -16.50
C LYS A 305 -3.17 -8.25 -15.51
N ARG A 306 -4.33 -7.63 -15.49
CA ARG A 306 -5.47 -8.03 -14.66
C ARG A 306 -6.71 -8.16 -15.51
N HIS A 307 -7.42 -9.27 -15.36
CA HIS A 307 -8.80 -9.46 -15.82
C HIS A 307 -9.68 -9.58 -14.58
N ASN A 308 -10.81 -8.88 -14.57
CA ASN A 308 -11.72 -8.87 -13.42
C ASN A 308 -13.17 -8.74 -13.89
N ASN A 309 -14.00 -9.71 -13.57
CA ASN A 309 -15.41 -9.73 -13.93
C ASN A 309 -16.32 -8.92 -12.98
N GLY A 310 -15.76 -8.33 -11.93
CA GLY A 310 -16.49 -7.38 -11.08
C GLY A 310 -17.53 -7.99 -10.14
N GLY A 311 -17.42 -9.27 -9.80
CA GLY A 311 -18.31 -9.95 -8.88
C GLY A 311 -19.56 -10.51 -9.57
N LEU A 312 -19.60 -11.81 -9.72
CA LEU A 312 -20.66 -12.51 -10.40
C LEU A 312 -21.81 -12.86 -9.43
N ALA A 313 -23.05 -12.84 -9.92
CA ALA A 313 -24.26 -13.04 -9.11
C ALA A 313 -24.48 -14.51 -8.74
N TYR A 314 -23.73 -15.03 -7.78
CA TYR A 314 -23.85 -16.41 -7.28
C TYR A 314 -25.15 -16.68 -6.51
N TRP A 315 -25.88 -15.63 -6.10
CA TRP A 315 -27.16 -15.69 -5.39
C TRP A 315 -28.38 -15.70 -6.34
N ARG A 316 -28.17 -15.84 -7.67
CA ARG A 316 -29.22 -15.86 -8.66
C ARG A 316 -30.18 -17.00 -8.37
N ASN A 317 -31.46 -16.81 -8.74
CA ASN A 317 -32.53 -17.73 -8.45
C ASN A 317 -32.29 -19.14 -9.09
N PRO A 318 -32.24 -20.22 -8.31
CA PRO A 318 -31.92 -21.55 -8.78
C PRO A 318 -33.03 -22.18 -9.67
N ILE A 319 -34.24 -21.61 -9.67
CA ILE A 319 -35.38 -22.12 -10.43
C ILE A 319 -35.15 -21.97 -11.93
N PHE A 320 -34.35 -21.01 -12.36
CA PHE A 320 -34.17 -20.69 -13.77
C PHE A 320 -32.90 -21.34 -14.36
N PRO A 321 -32.96 -21.75 -15.64
CA PRO A 321 -31.84 -22.39 -16.32
C PRO A 321 -30.73 -21.38 -16.66
N VAL A 322 -29.56 -21.92 -17.03
CA VAL A 322 -28.46 -21.13 -17.56
C VAL A 322 -28.73 -20.66 -18.99
N TYR A 323 -29.26 -21.53 -19.79
CA TYR A 323 -29.54 -21.30 -21.21
C TYR A 323 -31.03 -21.50 -21.49
N ASP A 324 -31.54 -20.81 -22.50
CA ASP A 324 -32.89 -21.05 -23.05
C ASP A 324 -32.87 -22.22 -24.05
N ASP A 325 -34.02 -22.52 -24.64
CA ASP A 325 -34.20 -23.63 -25.59
C ASP A 325 -33.42 -23.42 -26.90
N ASN A 326 -32.99 -22.22 -27.21
CA ASN A 326 -32.17 -21.90 -28.38
C ASN A 326 -30.67 -21.99 -28.11
N GLY A 327 -30.27 -22.19 -26.84
CA GLY A 327 -28.88 -22.19 -26.39
C GLY A 327 -28.31 -20.81 -26.07
N ASP A 328 -29.14 -19.77 -26.07
CA ASP A 328 -28.78 -18.43 -25.63
C ASP A 328 -28.84 -18.33 -24.09
N TYR A 329 -28.13 -17.37 -23.50
CA TYR A 329 -28.21 -17.14 -22.06
C TYR A 329 -29.59 -16.72 -21.63
N TRP A 330 -30.18 -17.45 -20.67
CA TRP A 330 -31.51 -17.20 -20.18
C TRP A 330 -31.68 -15.86 -19.48
N LEU A 331 -32.69 -15.09 -19.78
CA LEU A 331 -32.96 -13.74 -19.28
C LEU A 331 -34.25 -13.69 -18.42
N TYR A 332 -34.26 -12.80 -17.41
CA TYR A 332 -35.48 -12.42 -16.66
C TYR A 332 -36.42 -11.50 -17.47
N GLY A 333 -36.69 -11.80 -18.74
CA GLY A 333 -37.43 -10.98 -19.68
C GLY A 333 -36.48 -10.29 -20.68
N ALA A 334 -36.89 -9.11 -21.18
CA ALA A 334 -36.12 -8.39 -22.20
C ALA A 334 -34.77 -7.88 -21.69
N GLN A 335 -34.61 -7.75 -20.36
CA GLN A 335 -33.40 -7.21 -19.71
C GLN A 335 -33.06 -8.08 -18.52
N ASP A 336 -31.79 -8.42 -18.40
CA ASP A 336 -31.19 -9.11 -17.24
C ASP A 336 -29.88 -8.44 -16.90
N TYR A 337 -29.73 -8.02 -15.66
CA TYR A 337 -28.59 -7.20 -15.23
C TYR A 337 -27.45 -8.02 -14.61
N SER A 338 -27.57 -9.33 -14.52
CA SER A 338 -26.66 -10.10 -13.67
C SER A 338 -26.47 -11.55 -14.07
N HIS A 339 -26.62 -11.89 -15.37
CA HIS A 339 -26.34 -13.27 -15.77
C HIS A 339 -24.85 -13.59 -15.70
N PRO A 340 -24.38 -14.40 -14.73
CA PRO A 340 -22.97 -14.49 -14.40
C PRO A 340 -22.10 -15.05 -15.54
N LEU A 341 -22.54 -16.12 -16.19
CA LEU A 341 -21.77 -16.72 -17.28
C LEU A 341 -21.75 -15.85 -18.53
N ALA A 342 -22.87 -15.17 -18.85
CA ALA A 342 -22.86 -14.20 -19.94
C ALA A 342 -21.93 -13.04 -19.69
N LEU A 343 -21.83 -12.58 -18.44
CA LEU A 343 -20.85 -11.55 -18.07
C LEU A 343 -19.41 -12.04 -18.22
N THR A 344 -19.14 -13.28 -17.81
CA THR A 344 -17.80 -13.88 -17.96
C THR A 344 -17.37 -13.93 -19.43
N ASP A 345 -18.28 -14.28 -20.33
CA ASP A 345 -17.95 -14.48 -21.74
C ASP A 345 -17.96 -13.17 -22.56
N LEU A 346 -18.84 -12.23 -22.22
CA LEU A 346 -19.13 -11.06 -23.04
C LEU A 346 -18.60 -9.73 -22.47
N GLN A 347 -18.40 -9.65 -21.14
CA GLN A 347 -17.88 -8.46 -20.52
C GLN A 347 -16.35 -8.44 -20.62
N LYS A 348 -15.80 -7.25 -20.88
CA LYS A 348 -14.36 -7.00 -20.81
C LYS A 348 -14.06 -6.00 -19.70
N ASN A 349 -13.12 -6.33 -18.83
CA ASN A 349 -12.60 -5.42 -17.80
C ASN A 349 -11.14 -5.77 -17.56
N ASP A 350 -10.30 -5.33 -18.49
CA ASP A 350 -8.88 -5.63 -18.55
C ASP A 350 -8.06 -4.42 -18.15
N SER A 351 -7.09 -4.61 -17.28
CA SER A 351 -6.08 -3.59 -16.97
C SER A 351 -4.69 -4.11 -17.29
N LYS A 352 -3.89 -3.27 -17.95
CA LYS A 352 -2.48 -3.51 -18.24
C LYS A 352 -1.68 -2.36 -17.65
N GLY A 353 -0.64 -2.68 -16.90
CA GLY A 353 0.27 -1.71 -16.29
C GLY A 353 1.72 -2.03 -16.58
N LEU A 354 2.52 -0.98 -16.70
CA LEU A 354 3.98 -1.02 -16.78
C LEU A 354 4.54 0.07 -15.89
N ASP A 355 5.41 -0.30 -14.96
CA ASP A 355 6.20 0.66 -14.20
C ASP A 355 7.68 0.50 -14.55
N ILE A 356 8.41 1.60 -14.60
CA ILE A 356 9.87 1.64 -14.75
C ILE A 356 10.39 2.47 -13.59
N ILE A 357 11.13 1.85 -12.68
CA ILE A 357 11.66 2.52 -11.51
C ILE A 357 13.17 2.39 -11.53
N SER A 358 13.85 3.50 -11.65
CA SER A 358 15.29 3.57 -11.79
C SER A 358 15.91 4.38 -10.66
N PHE A 359 17.02 3.91 -10.15
CA PHE A 359 17.79 4.52 -9.07
C PHE A 359 19.25 4.60 -9.46
N ALA A 360 19.88 5.73 -9.20
CA ALA A 360 21.33 5.91 -9.28
C ALA A 360 21.84 6.68 -8.07
N SER A 361 22.95 6.27 -7.48
CA SER A 361 23.55 6.99 -6.38
C SER A 361 25.08 6.96 -6.44
N VAL A 362 25.66 8.00 -5.89
CA VAL A 362 27.11 8.15 -5.63
C VAL A 362 27.29 8.37 -4.15
N ASN A 363 28.13 7.56 -3.54
CA ASN A 363 28.50 7.65 -2.13
C ASN A 363 30.02 7.84 -2.03
N TRP A 364 30.45 8.96 -1.46
CA TRP A 364 31.85 9.38 -1.40
C TRP A 364 32.28 9.68 0.02
N ASP A 365 33.20 8.88 0.53
CA ASP A 365 33.90 9.12 1.80
C ASP A 365 35.02 10.14 1.56
N VAL A 366 34.67 11.44 1.58
CA VAL A 366 35.61 12.56 1.30
C VAL A 366 36.73 12.61 2.32
N LEU A 367 36.36 12.35 3.58
CA LEU A 367 37.28 12.22 4.72
C LEU A 367 36.84 11.03 5.57
N PRO A 368 37.69 10.45 6.43
CA PRO A 368 37.26 9.36 7.32
C PRO A 368 36.05 9.68 8.22
N CYS A 369 35.79 10.98 8.43
CA CYS A 369 34.66 11.47 9.22
C CYS A 369 33.61 12.20 8.41
N LEU A 370 33.73 12.31 7.08
CA LEU A 370 32.81 13.05 6.23
C LEU A 370 32.44 12.24 5.00
N ASN A 371 31.20 11.83 4.96
CA ASN A 371 30.57 11.15 3.83
C ASN A 371 29.63 12.09 3.08
N VAL A 372 29.66 12.07 1.76
CA VAL A 372 28.73 12.78 0.88
C VAL A 372 28.03 11.77 -0.01
N MET A 373 26.71 11.85 -0.08
CA MET A 373 25.87 11.01 -0.91
C MET A 373 24.97 11.87 -1.79
N ALA A 374 24.89 11.54 -3.06
CA ALA A 374 23.89 12.08 -3.98
C ALA A 374 23.15 10.94 -4.65
N GLN A 375 21.84 11.09 -4.80
CA GLN A 375 21.00 10.09 -5.45
C GLN A 375 19.95 10.71 -6.36
N PHE A 376 19.67 10.00 -7.44
CA PHE A 376 18.66 10.35 -8.44
C PHE A 376 17.73 9.16 -8.62
N ASN A 377 16.44 9.43 -8.63
CA ASN A 377 15.39 8.42 -8.80
C ASN A 377 14.40 8.89 -9.86
N TYR A 378 13.99 7.97 -10.71
CA TYR A 378 12.97 8.17 -11.72
C TYR A 378 11.97 7.02 -11.67
N LYS A 379 10.69 7.34 -11.48
CA LYS A 379 9.59 6.40 -11.62
C LYS A 379 8.72 6.85 -12.78
N HIS A 380 8.45 5.95 -13.72
CA HIS A 380 7.46 6.07 -14.76
C HIS A 380 6.43 4.98 -14.58
N GLY A 381 5.14 5.33 -14.55
CA GLY A 381 4.02 4.41 -14.51
C GLY A 381 3.08 4.66 -15.69
N GLU A 382 2.61 3.57 -16.29
CA GLU A 382 1.56 3.61 -17.31
C GLU A 382 0.54 2.51 -17.03
N GLN A 383 -0.75 2.86 -17.08
CA GLN A 383 -1.84 1.91 -16.96
C GLN A 383 -2.91 2.18 -18.02
N ILE A 384 -3.32 1.12 -18.69
CA ILE A 384 -4.43 1.13 -19.65
C ILE A 384 -5.52 0.21 -19.07
N THR A 385 -6.76 0.70 -19.05
CA THR A 385 -7.92 -0.09 -18.65
C THR A 385 -8.94 -0.09 -19.77
N ASP A 386 -9.23 -1.27 -20.28
CA ASP A 386 -10.18 -1.55 -21.36
C ASP A 386 -11.45 -2.13 -20.75
N LYS A 387 -12.61 -1.51 -21.00
CA LYS A 387 -13.91 -2.01 -20.51
C LYS A 387 -14.92 -2.10 -21.63
N TYR A 388 -15.70 -3.18 -21.61
CA TYR A 388 -16.90 -3.32 -22.40
C TYR A 388 -18.00 -4.01 -21.59
N PHE A 389 -19.20 -3.47 -21.61
CA PHE A 389 -20.39 -3.99 -20.96
C PHE A 389 -21.48 -4.25 -21.99
N PRO A 390 -21.91 -5.51 -22.16
CA PRO A 390 -22.86 -5.90 -23.19
C PRO A 390 -24.28 -5.40 -22.91
N LYS A 391 -25.06 -5.17 -23.96
CA LYS A 391 -26.41 -4.58 -23.91
C LYS A 391 -27.42 -5.33 -23.04
N LYS A 392 -27.32 -6.65 -22.92
CA LYS A 392 -28.39 -7.48 -22.35
C LYS A 392 -28.09 -7.98 -20.94
N TYR A 393 -26.81 -8.15 -20.57
CA TYR A 393 -26.43 -8.97 -19.42
C TYR A 393 -25.77 -8.22 -18.30
N SER A 394 -25.42 -6.95 -18.49
CA SER A 394 -24.86 -6.11 -17.44
C SER A 394 -25.73 -4.88 -17.20
N GLU A 395 -25.82 -4.45 -15.94
CA GLU A 395 -26.55 -3.24 -15.57
C GLU A 395 -26.04 -2.01 -16.35
N THR A 396 -24.73 -1.82 -16.37
CA THR A 396 -24.10 -0.72 -17.11
C THR A 396 -24.41 -0.79 -18.61
N GLY A 397 -24.32 -1.96 -19.21
CA GLY A 397 -24.60 -2.15 -20.64
C GLY A 397 -26.04 -1.94 -20.99
N VAL A 398 -26.97 -2.47 -20.21
CA VAL A 398 -28.43 -2.34 -20.45
C VAL A 398 -28.86 -0.86 -20.39
N PHE A 399 -28.45 -0.10 -19.37
CA PHE A 399 -28.81 1.31 -19.24
C PHE A 399 -28.15 2.23 -20.28
N ASN A 400 -27.10 1.76 -20.96
CA ASN A 400 -26.35 2.54 -21.93
C ASN A 400 -26.45 1.98 -23.36
N ASP A 401 -27.30 0.98 -23.62
CA ASP A 401 -27.40 0.25 -24.89
C ASP A 401 -26.00 -0.24 -25.38
N GLY A 402 -25.25 -0.87 -24.47
CA GLY A 402 -23.85 -1.19 -24.60
C GLY A 402 -22.96 -0.01 -24.18
N TYR A 403 -21.89 -0.30 -23.45
CA TYR A 403 -20.93 0.70 -22.99
C TYR A 403 -19.51 0.20 -23.21
N GLY A 404 -18.69 1.01 -23.86
CA GLY A 404 -17.26 0.74 -24.03
C GLY A 404 -16.43 1.91 -23.55
N SER A 405 -15.28 1.65 -22.89
CA SER A 405 -14.31 2.69 -22.53
C SER A 405 -12.87 2.20 -22.63
N ILE A 406 -11.97 3.16 -22.87
CA ILE A 406 -10.52 3.03 -22.79
C ILE A 406 -10.00 4.14 -21.89
N ASP A 407 -9.45 3.78 -20.74
CA ASP A 407 -8.89 4.70 -19.78
C ASP A 407 -7.36 4.55 -19.74
N ASN A 408 -6.64 5.65 -20.02
CA ASN A 408 -5.19 5.74 -19.95
C ASN A 408 -4.77 6.60 -18.76
N TRP A 409 -3.77 6.14 -18.02
CA TRP A 409 -3.15 6.89 -16.96
C TRP A 409 -1.63 6.76 -17.05
N LYS A 410 -0.90 7.89 -16.89
CA LYS A 410 0.57 7.94 -16.87
C LYS A 410 1.02 8.85 -15.75
N ASP A 411 2.08 8.43 -15.05
CA ASP A 411 2.76 9.26 -14.08
C ASP A 411 4.28 9.20 -14.22
N ASP A 412 4.89 10.35 -13.96
CA ASP A 412 6.33 10.52 -13.88
C ASP A 412 6.68 11.14 -12.54
N ASN A 413 7.61 10.53 -11.82
CA ASN A 413 8.16 11.07 -10.58
C ASN A 413 9.68 11.12 -10.63
N ILE A 414 10.24 12.30 -10.46
CA ILE A 414 11.68 12.54 -10.37
C ILE A 414 11.99 12.98 -8.95
N VAL A 415 12.93 12.30 -8.30
CA VAL A 415 13.44 12.68 -6.98
C VAL A 415 14.96 12.79 -7.04
N PHE A 416 15.47 13.94 -6.65
CA PHE A 416 16.91 14.17 -6.43
C PHE A 416 17.15 14.46 -4.96
N GLU A 417 18.16 13.82 -4.38
CA GLU A 417 18.54 14.03 -2.98
C GLU A 417 20.05 14.07 -2.85
N ALA A 418 20.54 14.93 -1.96
CA ALA A 418 21.96 15.03 -1.64
C ALA A 418 22.13 15.25 -0.15
N TYR A 419 23.08 14.54 0.46
CA TYR A 419 23.38 14.61 1.90
C TYR A 419 24.88 14.67 2.16
N ALA A 420 25.25 15.39 3.20
CA ALA A 420 26.57 15.33 3.80
C ALA A 420 26.44 14.88 5.26
N THR A 421 27.19 13.87 5.64
CA THR A 421 27.19 13.29 6.99
C THR A 421 28.58 13.36 7.58
N PHE A 422 28.69 14.08 8.70
CA PHE A 422 29.87 14.09 9.54
C PHE A 422 29.66 13.16 10.72
N ASP A 423 30.58 12.20 10.97
CA ASP A 423 30.55 11.27 12.12
C ASP A 423 31.93 11.20 12.76
N ARG A 424 31.99 11.54 14.02
CA ARG A 424 33.26 11.50 14.78
C ARG A 424 33.02 11.25 16.26
N THR A 425 33.92 10.44 16.85
CA THR A 425 33.99 10.24 18.29
C THR A 425 35.13 11.10 18.86
N PHE A 426 34.82 11.92 19.88
CA PHE A 426 35.76 12.76 20.60
C PHE A 426 35.96 12.22 22.02
N ALA A 427 37.17 12.27 22.49
CA ALA A 427 37.54 11.82 23.86
C ALA A 427 36.92 10.46 24.24
N GLU A 428 36.79 9.54 23.26
CA GLU A 428 36.29 8.18 23.40
C GLU A 428 34.82 8.06 23.88
N LYS A 429 34.24 9.13 24.41
CA LYS A 429 32.90 9.15 25.04
C LYS A 429 31.85 9.97 24.31
N HIS A 430 32.27 10.89 23.45
CA HIS A 430 31.39 11.85 22.79
C HIS A 430 31.30 11.54 21.30
N ARG A 431 30.33 10.74 20.88
CA ARG A 431 30.07 10.50 19.45
C ARG A 431 29.09 11.53 18.95
N LEU A 432 29.45 12.25 17.91
CA LEU A 432 28.65 13.25 17.25
C LEU A 432 28.47 12.87 15.76
N THR A 433 27.23 12.70 15.33
CA THR A 433 26.89 12.56 13.92
C THR A 433 26.01 13.73 13.52
N VAL A 434 26.44 14.51 12.53
CA VAL A 434 25.68 15.64 11.97
C VAL A 434 25.43 15.37 10.49
N MET A 435 24.17 15.39 10.07
CA MET A 435 23.76 15.25 8.69
C MET A 435 23.02 16.51 8.23
N GLY A 436 23.35 17.01 7.05
CA GLY A 436 22.61 18.03 6.34
C GLY A 436 22.26 17.56 4.96
N GLY A 437 21.08 17.90 4.46
CA GLY A 437 20.63 17.41 3.18
C GLY A 437 19.61 18.29 2.48
N TYR A 438 19.47 18.05 1.19
CA TYR A 438 18.54 18.69 0.27
C TYR A 438 17.81 17.62 -0.52
N SER A 439 16.50 17.83 -0.76
CA SER A 439 15.65 16.95 -1.58
C SER A 439 14.78 17.79 -2.49
N TYR A 440 14.67 17.36 -3.75
CA TYR A 440 13.73 17.90 -4.74
C TYR A 440 12.91 16.78 -5.33
N GLU A 441 11.60 16.94 -5.37
CA GLU A 441 10.66 16.02 -6.01
C GLU A 441 9.80 16.75 -7.02
N ASN A 442 9.62 16.15 -8.19
CA ASN A 442 8.74 16.61 -9.26
C ASN A 442 7.88 15.44 -9.73
N TYR A 443 6.59 15.53 -9.43
CA TYR A 443 5.60 14.54 -9.82
C TYR A 443 4.65 15.13 -10.86
N GLN A 444 4.46 14.42 -11.96
CA GLN A 444 3.52 14.76 -13.01
C GLN A 444 2.62 13.56 -13.30
N SER A 445 1.30 13.80 -13.43
CA SER A 445 0.34 12.79 -13.86
C SER A 445 -0.47 13.30 -15.04
N ARG A 446 -0.80 12.39 -15.95
CA ARG A 446 -1.68 12.62 -17.10
C ARG A 446 -2.67 11.47 -17.21
N SER A 447 -3.90 11.80 -17.54
CA SER A 447 -4.95 10.82 -17.82
C SER A 447 -5.70 11.19 -19.07
N SER A 448 -6.19 10.18 -19.78
CA SER A 448 -7.17 10.34 -20.85
C SER A 448 -8.18 9.21 -20.78
N SER A 449 -9.44 9.53 -21.08
CA SER A 449 -10.55 8.58 -21.10
C SER A 449 -11.35 8.77 -22.35
N LEU A 450 -11.66 7.68 -23.03
CA LEU A 450 -12.52 7.61 -24.20
C LEU A 450 -13.66 6.66 -23.85
N ALA A 451 -14.90 7.04 -24.14
CA ALA A 451 -16.05 6.15 -23.95
C ALA A 451 -17.13 6.39 -25.01
N ALA A 452 -17.91 5.35 -25.28
CA ALA A 452 -19.07 5.41 -26.15
C ALA A 452 -20.18 4.48 -25.61
N LYS A 453 -21.41 4.80 -25.98
CA LYS A 453 -22.63 4.04 -25.67
C LYS A 453 -23.41 3.77 -26.94
N GLY A 454 -24.48 2.96 -26.86
CA GLY A 454 -25.38 2.75 -28.01
C GLY A 454 -24.73 2.00 -29.15
N PHE A 455 -24.10 0.85 -28.86
CA PHE A 455 -23.43 0.05 -29.89
C PHE A 455 -24.46 -0.68 -30.75
N ILE A 456 -24.50 -0.41 -32.06
CA ILE A 456 -25.36 -1.16 -33.01
C ILE A 456 -24.86 -2.59 -33.10
N ASN A 457 -23.56 -2.80 -33.19
CA ASN A 457 -22.89 -4.09 -33.24
C ASN A 457 -21.88 -4.22 -32.07
N GLU A 458 -22.02 -5.29 -31.29
CA GLU A 458 -21.23 -5.57 -30.11
C GLU A 458 -19.96 -6.38 -30.37
N SER A 459 -19.75 -6.89 -31.59
CA SER A 459 -18.69 -7.86 -31.89
C SER A 459 -17.26 -7.35 -31.65
N LEU A 460 -17.04 -6.04 -31.79
CA LEU A 460 -15.74 -5.41 -31.55
C LEU A 460 -15.63 -4.75 -30.17
N GLY A 461 -16.76 -4.55 -29.48
CA GLY A 461 -16.77 -3.93 -28.14
C GLY A 461 -15.95 -2.63 -28.08
N ASN A 462 -15.05 -2.54 -27.10
CA ASN A 462 -14.18 -1.38 -26.93
C ASN A 462 -13.05 -1.26 -27.98
N GLU A 463 -12.78 -2.28 -28.80
CA GLU A 463 -11.78 -2.22 -29.87
C GLU A 463 -12.23 -1.26 -30.99
N ASN A 464 -13.53 -0.93 -31.06
CA ASN A 464 -14.05 0.08 -31.98
C ASN A 464 -15.14 0.94 -31.30
N LEU A 465 -14.71 1.92 -30.50
CA LEU A 465 -15.63 2.86 -29.86
C LEU A 465 -16.43 3.69 -30.86
N ALA A 466 -15.92 3.85 -32.09
CA ALA A 466 -16.65 4.56 -33.16
C ALA A 466 -17.90 3.83 -33.66
N ALA A 467 -18.08 2.55 -33.31
CA ALA A 467 -19.32 1.80 -33.60
C ALA A 467 -20.47 2.14 -32.64
N GLY A 468 -20.23 2.89 -31.57
CA GLY A 468 -21.25 3.44 -30.70
C GLY A 468 -21.93 4.67 -31.33
N ASP A 469 -23.02 5.12 -30.69
CA ASP A 469 -23.71 6.34 -31.08
C ASP A 469 -22.82 7.57 -30.90
N SER A 470 -22.56 8.30 -31.95
CA SER A 470 -21.69 9.49 -31.99
C SER A 470 -22.12 10.61 -31.03
N GLU A 471 -23.41 10.69 -30.67
CA GLU A 471 -23.92 11.66 -29.70
C GLU A 471 -23.53 11.31 -28.26
N THR A 472 -23.11 10.06 -28.03
CA THR A 472 -22.71 9.55 -26.70
C THR A 472 -21.20 9.59 -26.46
N TYR A 473 -20.39 9.96 -27.45
CA TYR A 473 -18.94 9.98 -27.32
C TYR A 473 -18.52 10.88 -26.16
N SER A 474 -17.75 10.31 -25.26
CA SER A 474 -17.17 11.02 -24.13
C SER A 474 -15.65 11.00 -24.24
N ILE A 475 -15.06 12.18 -24.23
CA ILE A 475 -13.63 12.39 -24.27
C ILE A 475 -13.24 13.18 -23.04
N GLY A 476 -12.37 12.60 -22.21
CA GLY A 476 -11.84 13.24 -21.02
C GLY A 476 -10.32 13.24 -21.05
N ASN A 477 -9.71 14.30 -20.53
CA ASN A 477 -8.26 14.34 -20.29
C ASN A 477 -7.96 15.19 -19.05
N GLY A 478 -6.90 14.84 -18.35
CA GLY A 478 -6.43 15.57 -17.19
C GLY A 478 -4.90 15.58 -17.12
N SER A 479 -4.35 16.62 -16.53
CA SER A 479 -2.92 16.68 -16.23
C SER A 479 -2.71 17.54 -15.00
N TYR A 480 -1.84 17.07 -14.09
CA TYR A 480 -1.40 17.89 -12.97
C TYR A 480 0.09 17.65 -12.66
N LYS A 481 0.70 18.65 -12.04
CA LYS A 481 2.09 18.64 -11.63
C LYS A 481 2.19 19.13 -10.19
N THR A 482 3.03 18.48 -9.40
CA THR A 482 3.37 18.93 -8.05
C THR A 482 4.87 18.92 -7.84
N GLU A 483 5.37 19.88 -7.07
CA GLU A 483 6.77 20.00 -6.73
C GLU A 483 6.92 20.16 -5.21
N LEU A 484 7.94 19.49 -4.67
CA LEU A 484 8.33 19.55 -3.26
C LEU A 484 9.82 19.77 -3.16
N VAL A 485 10.21 20.81 -2.43
CA VAL A 485 11.61 21.14 -2.12
C VAL A 485 11.81 21.03 -0.63
N SER A 486 12.91 20.42 -0.19
CA SER A 486 13.15 20.23 1.23
C SER A 486 14.61 20.46 1.60
N ALA A 487 14.82 21.06 2.74
CA ALA A 487 16.11 21.13 3.42
C ALA A 487 16.00 20.49 4.80
N LEU A 488 16.99 19.69 5.18
CA LEU A 488 16.95 18.94 6.43
C LEU A 488 18.30 18.91 7.14
N THR A 489 18.25 18.81 8.46
CA THR A 489 19.41 18.51 9.30
C THR A 489 19.03 17.53 10.39
N ARG A 490 19.96 16.63 10.73
CA ARG A 490 19.85 15.71 11.87
C ARG A 490 21.14 15.71 12.65
N ILE A 491 21.04 15.81 13.95
CA ILE A 491 22.14 15.74 14.89
C ILE A 491 21.88 14.58 15.84
N ASN A 492 22.77 13.59 15.84
CA ASN A 492 22.78 12.53 16.84
C ASN A 492 24.01 12.73 17.73
N TYR A 493 23.78 12.77 19.04
CA TYR A 493 24.83 12.86 20.01
C TYR A 493 24.71 11.72 21.02
N THR A 494 25.77 10.94 21.16
CA THR A 494 25.86 9.84 22.14
C THR A 494 26.92 10.13 23.14
N PHE A 495 26.57 10.15 24.42
CA PHE A 495 27.50 10.33 25.53
C PHE A 495 27.72 9.00 26.26
N ASP A 496 29.01 8.60 26.33
CA ASP A 496 29.49 7.40 27.05
C ASP A 496 28.71 6.12 26.72
N ASN A 497 28.21 6.01 25.47
CA ASN A 497 27.32 4.92 24.98
C ASN A 497 26.05 4.70 25.83
N ARG A 498 25.70 5.61 26.74
CA ARG A 498 24.59 5.52 27.68
C ARG A 498 23.45 6.46 27.38
N PHE A 499 23.76 7.70 27.05
CA PHE A 499 22.77 8.76 26.79
C PHE A 499 22.81 9.13 25.32
N LEU A 500 21.68 9.00 24.66
CA LEU A 500 21.54 9.27 23.23
C LEU A 500 20.53 10.39 23.03
N PHE A 501 20.90 11.37 22.24
CA PHE A 501 20.06 12.50 21.86
C PHE A 501 19.99 12.57 20.34
N THR A 502 18.79 12.74 19.81
CA THR A 502 18.55 13.00 18.39
C THR A 502 17.77 14.29 18.26
N PHE A 503 18.25 15.19 17.43
CA PHE A 503 17.52 16.38 17.02
C PHE A 503 17.40 16.36 15.49
N THR A 504 16.22 16.58 14.94
CA THR A 504 15.98 16.69 13.50
C THR A 504 15.17 17.96 13.23
N ALA A 505 15.57 18.71 12.22
CA ALA A 505 14.83 19.84 11.71
C ALA A 505 14.70 19.72 10.19
N ARG A 506 13.50 19.94 9.68
CA ARG A 506 13.22 19.89 8.24
C ARG A 506 12.31 21.06 7.85
N ALA A 507 12.62 21.67 6.71
CA ALA A 507 11.78 22.68 6.07
C ALA A 507 11.33 22.13 4.71
N ASP A 508 10.01 22.05 4.49
CA ASP A 508 9.40 21.57 3.26
C ASP A 508 8.63 22.70 2.57
N GLY A 509 8.85 22.89 1.28
CA GLY A 509 8.15 23.84 0.43
C GLY A 509 7.37 23.13 -0.68
N SER A 510 6.02 23.20 -0.63
CA SER A 510 5.14 22.50 -1.58
C SER A 510 4.45 23.47 -2.54
N SER A 511 4.37 23.09 -3.81
CA SER A 511 3.63 23.81 -4.85
C SER A 511 2.10 23.74 -4.67
N LYS A 512 1.59 22.86 -3.81
CA LYS A 512 0.15 22.69 -3.54
C LYS A 512 -0.45 23.83 -2.73
N PHE A 513 0.37 24.58 -1.99
CA PHE A 513 -0.07 25.66 -1.12
C PHE A 513 0.15 27.06 -1.71
N GLY A 514 -0.60 28.03 -1.20
CA GLY A 514 -0.50 29.43 -1.62
C GLY A 514 0.86 30.06 -1.28
N SER A 515 1.19 31.16 -1.91
CA SER A 515 2.51 31.82 -1.81
C SER A 515 3.00 32.07 -0.39
N ASN A 516 2.08 32.38 0.53
CA ASN A 516 2.41 32.69 1.92
C ASN A 516 2.56 31.44 2.82
N ASN A 517 2.11 30.28 2.39
CA ASN A 517 2.04 29.06 3.19
C ASN A 517 2.73 27.85 2.52
N LYS A 518 3.55 28.10 1.48
CA LYS A 518 4.29 27.02 0.78
C LYS A 518 5.24 26.28 1.69
N TRP A 519 5.92 27.03 2.57
CA TRP A 519 6.94 26.49 3.44
C TRP A 519 6.38 26.17 4.83
N ALA A 520 6.77 25.03 5.36
CA ALA A 520 6.52 24.63 6.75
C ALA A 520 7.79 24.08 7.37
N PHE A 521 7.89 24.22 8.71
CA PHE A 521 9.05 23.78 9.48
C PHE A 521 8.66 22.70 10.48
N PHE A 522 9.39 21.60 10.49
CA PHE A 522 9.09 20.37 11.23
C PHE A 522 10.27 19.97 12.12
N PRO A 523 10.31 20.48 13.37
CA PRO A 523 11.33 20.07 14.35
C PRO A 523 10.94 18.79 15.07
N SER A 524 11.92 17.99 15.46
CA SER A 524 11.74 16.86 16.36
C SER A 524 12.96 16.65 17.26
N GLY A 525 12.73 16.08 18.44
CA GLY A 525 13.78 15.71 19.38
C GLY A 525 13.47 14.36 20.03
N ALA A 526 14.51 13.57 20.30
CA ALA A 526 14.40 12.34 21.04
C ALA A 526 15.57 12.15 21.99
N PHE A 527 15.26 11.46 23.08
CA PHE A 527 16.20 11.08 24.11
C PHE A 527 16.08 9.58 24.39
N SER A 528 17.20 8.92 24.60
CA SER A 528 17.23 7.55 25.06
C SER A 528 18.31 7.33 26.09
N TRP A 529 17.97 6.55 27.12
CA TRP A 529 18.88 6.16 28.20
C TRP A 529 19.00 4.65 28.25
N LYS A 530 20.23 4.15 28.00
CA LYS A 530 20.59 2.74 28.15
C LYS A 530 20.90 2.45 29.63
N MET A 531 19.86 2.21 30.42
CA MET A 531 19.98 2.00 31.86
C MET A 531 20.77 0.75 32.23
N HIS A 532 20.77 -0.28 31.36
CA HIS A 532 21.55 -1.51 31.58
C HIS A 532 23.06 -1.27 31.61
N GLU A 533 23.55 -0.14 31.09
CA GLU A 533 24.95 0.26 31.18
C GLU A 533 25.31 0.89 32.55
N GLU A 534 24.31 1.25 33.36
CA GLU A 534 24.51 1.80 34.69
C GLU A 534 24.86 0.71 35.70
N ARG A 535 25.83 1.00 36.60
CA ARG A 535 26.33 0.02 37.58
C ARG A 535 25.23 -0.53 38.47
N PHE A 536 24.25 0.30 38.87
CA PHE A 536 23.18 -0.11 39.78
C PHE A 536 22.17 -1.07 39.11
N ILE A 537 21.99 -1.00 37.78
CA ILE A 537 21.17 -1.96 37.02
C ILE A 537 21.97 -3.20 36.67
N ARG A 538 23.22 -3.04 36.22
CA ARG A 538 24.12 -4.13 35.85
C ARG A 538 24.33 -5.10 37.02
N ASN A 539 24.47 -4.57 38.25
CA ASN A 539 24.63 -5.39 39.44
C ASN A 539 23.41 -6.27 39.80
N LEU A 540 22.23 -5.97 39.27
CA LEU A 540 21.03 -6.80 39.45
C LEU A 540 21.11 -8.11 38.66
N ASN A 541 21.92 -8.20 37.63
CA ASN A 541 22.04 -9.36 36.72
C ASN A 541 20.69 -9.92 36.19
N VAL A 542 19.71 -9.02 36.00
CA VAL A 542 18.35 -9.39 35.55
C VAL A 542 18.14 -8.98 34.10
N PHE A 543 18.66 -7.82 33.72
CA PHE A 543 18.40 -7.23 32.40
C PHE A 543 19.62 -7.36 31.51
N ASP A 544 19.44 -7.96 30.32
CA ASP A 544 20.40 -7.87 29.22
C ASP A 544 20.30 -6.50 28.54
N VAL A 545 19.07 -6.00 28.38
CA VAL A 545 18.75 -4.65 27.90
C VAL A 545 17.69 -4.05 28.82
N LEU A 546 17.91 -2.81 29.24
CA LEU A 546 16.90 -1.95 29.85
C LEU A 546 17.14 -0.54 29.30
N LYS A 547 16.21 -0.03 28.50
CA LYS A 547 16.33 1.23 27.79
C LYS A 547 15.03 1.99 27.83
N ILE A 548 15.09 3.26 28.23
CA ILE A 548 13.96 4.20 28.19
C ILE A 548 14.13 5.10 26.97
N ARG A 549 13.03 5.40 26.29
CA ARG A 549 12.96 6.31 25.16
C ARG A 549 11.88 7.35 25.38
N ALA A 550 12.15 8.59 24.98
CA ALA A 550 11.18 9.68 24.95
C ALA A 550 11.39 10.49 23.67
N SER A 551 10.35 10.77 22.94
CA SER A 551 10.42 11.64 21.76
C SER A 551 9.25 12.60 21.67
N TYR A 552 9.51 13.74 21.04
CA TYR A 552 8.52 14.73 20.63
C TYR A 552 8.88 15.23 19.23
N GLY A 553 7.89 15.33 18.36
CA GLY A 553 8.13 15.86 17.03
C GLY A 553 6.87 16.39 16.38
N ILE A 554 7.11 17.26 15.40
CA ILE A 554 6.09 17.85 14.54
C ILE A 554 6.35 17.35 13.12
N SER A 555 5.28 16.92 12.46
CA SER A 555 5.28 16.56 11.03
C SER A 555 4.12 17.23 10.32
N GLY A 556 4.22 17.41 9.01
CA GLY A 556 3.17 18.02 8.19
C GLY A 556 2.54 17.02 7.23
N ASN A 557 1.36 17.31 6.76
CA ASN A 557 0.72 16.58 5.67
C ASN A 557 0.23 17.57 4.60
N GLN A 558 0.49 17.25 3.32
CA GLN A 558 0.06 18.00 2.15
C GLN A 558 -1.05 17.27 1.37
N GLY A 559 -1.93 16.57 2.06
CA GLY A 559 -2.91 15.64 1.49
C GLY A 559 -4.07 16.27 0.72
N ILE A 560 -3.81 17.31 -0.09
CA ILE A 560 -4.75 17.90 -1.04
C ILE A 560 -4.29 17.68 -2.49
N SER A 561 -5.26 17.73 -3.41
CA SER A 561 -4.96 17.73 -4.84
C SER A 561 -4.21 19.00 -5.26
N ALA A 562 -3.52 18.94 -6.39
CA ALA A 562 -2.86 20.11 -6.96
C ALA A 562 -3.87 21.23 -7.28
N TYR A 563 -3.40 22.47 -7.28
CA TYR A 563 -4.12 23.66 -7.75
C TYR A 563 -5.33 24.12 -6.90
N GLN A 564 -5.54 23.55 -5.69
CA GLN A 564 -6.69 23.93 -4.84
C GLN A 564 -6.62 25.39 -4.34
N THR A 565 -5.43 25.98 -4.34
CA THR A 565 -5.22 27.39 -3.95
C THR A 565 -5.38 28.38 -5.11
N LEU A 566 -5.54 27.86 -6.35
CA LEU A 566 -5.59 28.66 -7.56
C LEU A 566 -7.05 28.87 -8.02
N SER A 567 -7.31 30.01 -8.68
CA SER A 567 -8.55 30.20 -9.43
C SER A 567 -8.52 29.32 -10.67
N ARG A 568 -9.55 28.52 -10.84
CA ARG A 568 -9.72 27.61 -11.96
C ARG A 568 -10.95 27.99 -12.75
N TYR A 569 -10.95 27.68 -14.04
CA TYR A 569 -12.06 27.88 -14.93
C TYR A 569 -12.47 26.54 -15.53
N GLY A 570 -13.76 26.32 -15.66
CA GLY A 570 -14.37 25.14 -16.25
C GLY A 570 -15.36 25.49 -17.35
N GLN A 571 -15.74 24.50 -18.11
CA GLN A 571 -16.79 24.61 -19.11
C GLN A 571 -18.15 24.43 -18.44
N HIS A 572 -19.07 25.32 -18.74
CA HIS A 572 -20.47 25.27 -18.32
C HIS A 572 -21.35 25.13 -19.56
N LYS A 573 -22.29 24.20 -19.52
CA LYS A 573 -23.30 24.09 -20.56
C LYS A 573 -24.60 24.70 -20.05
N TYR A 574 -25.25 25.52 -20.85
CA TYR A 574 -26.59 26.02 -20.57
C TYR A 574 -27.42 26.00 -21.86
N PHE A 575 -28.74 25.87 -21.68
CA PHE A 575 -29.68 25.80 -22.79
C PHE A 575 -30.08 27.22 -23.19
N ASN A 576 -29.80 27.58 -24.45
CA ASN A 576 -30.17 28.89 -24.99
C ASN A 576 -30.62 28.78 -26.45
N GLY A 577 -31.76 29.35 -26.78
CA GLY A 577 -32.28 29.42 -28.15
C GLY A 577 -32.54 28.04 -28.76
N GLY A 578 -33.01 27.05 -28.00
CA GLY A 578 -33.28 25.70 -28.48
C GLY A 578 -32.08 24.78 -28.58
N LYS A 579 -30.89 25.18 -28.12
CA LYS A 579 -29.66 24.38 -28.15
C LYS A 579 -28.80 24.57 -26.92
N TRP A 580 -27.98 23.57 -26.63
CA TRP A 580 -26.97 23.65 -25.60
C TRP A 580 -25.77 24.49 -26.05
N VAL A 581 -25.41 25.48 -25.24
CA VAL A 581 -24.29 26.39 -25.46
C VAL A 581 -23.26 26.15 -24.38
N THR A 582 -21.99 26.12 -24.76
CA THR A 582 -20.86 26.03 -23.79
C THR A 582 -20.34 27.43 -23.48
N ALA A 583 -20.23 27.73 -22.18
CA ALA A 583 -19.57 28.92 -21.68
C ALA A 583 -18.41 28.54 -20.76
N ILE A 584 -17.46 29.43 -20.56
CA ILE A 584 -16.38 29.29 -19.60
C ILE A 584 -16.73 30.13 -18.37
N GLY A 585 -16.69 29.51 -17.20
CA GLY A 585 -16.98 30.17 -15.93
C GLY A 585 -15.99 29.77 -14.83
N PRO A 586 -16.00 30.47 -13.68
CA PRO A 586 -15.14 30.17 -12.55
C PRO A 586 -15.51 28.83 -11.91
N GLY A 587 -14.52 28.11 -11.40
CA GLY A 587 -14.69 26.80 -10.76
C GLY A 587 -14.27 25.64 -11.65
N TYR A 588 -14.40 24.44 -11.14
CA TYR A 588 -14.21 23.19 -11.90
C TYR A 588 -15.36 22.24 -11.62
N GLN A 589 -15.70 21.44 -12.59
CA GLN A 589 -16.76 20.44 -12.44
C GLN A 589 -16.24 19.26 -11.59
N SER A 590 -16.88 19.03 -10.45
CA SER A 590 -16.69 17.77 -9.72
C SER A 590 -17.60 16.72 -10.36
N GLY A 591 -17.03 15.90 -11.15
CA GLY A 591 -17.44 14.81 -12.00
C GLY A 591 -18.74 14.06 -11.75
N TYR A 592 -19.93 14.69 -11.69
CA TYR A 592 -21.21 13.98 -11.82
C TYR A 592 -22.13 14.73 -12.78
N THR A 593 -22.33 14.17 -13.95
CA THR A 593 -23.47 14.50 -14.80
C THR A 593 -24.61 13.59 -14.40
N GLY A 594 -25.62 14.11 -13.69
CA GLY A 594 -26.84 13.37 -13.47
C GLY A 594 -27.50 12.97 -14.80
N GLN A 595 -28.29 11.91 -14.79
CA GLN A 595 -29.03 11.39 -15.95
C GLN A 595 -29.90 12.44 -16.67
N ASP A 596 -30.21 13.54 -15.99
CA ASP A 596 -31.13 14.60 -16.48
C ASP A 596 -30.39 15.83 -17.08
N GLY A 597 -29.06 15.76 -17.27
CA GLY A 597 -28.28 16.89 -17.78
C GLY A 597 -28.22 18.10 -16.86
N ILE A 598 -28.72 17.99 -15.62
CA ILE A 598 -28.63 19.01 -14.59
C ILE A 598 -27.25 18.91 -13.94
N TYR A 599 -26.42 19.90 -14.20
CA TYR A 599 -25.04 19.93 -13.71
C TYR A 599 -24.99 20.21 -12.23
N ALA A 600 -24.15 19.43 -11.53
CA ALA A 600 -23.79 19.68 -10.15
C ALA A 600 -23.19 21.09 -9.99
N LEU A 601 -23.47 21.71 -8.87
CA LEU A 601 -22.89 23.00 -8.48
C LEU A 601 -21.35 22.92 -8.50
N TRP A 602 -20.72 24.04 -8.76
CA TRP A 602 -19.27 24.12 -8.95
C TRP A 602 -18.54 24.06 -7.63
N SER A 603 -17.56 23.18 -7.54
CA SER A 603 -16.60 23.19 -6.44
C SER A 603 -15.36 23.99 -6.84
N GLY A 604 -14.61 24.49 -5.87
CA GLY A 604 -13.27 25.01 -6.10
C GLY A 604 -13.14 26.51 -6.11
N ILE A 605 -13.84 27.18 -5.21
CA ILE A 605 -13.45 28.55 -4.83
C ILE A 605 -11.98 28.51 -4.34
N PRO A 606 -11.09 29.37 -4.89
CA PRO A 606 -9.69 29.38 -4.51
C PRO A 606 -9.50 29.82 -3.06
N ASN A 607 -8.71 29.09 -2.30
CA ASN A 607 -8.31 29.53 -0.96
C ASN A 607 -6.79 29.69 -0.88
N LYS A 608 -6.31 30.93 -1.03
CA LYS A 608 -4.88 31.27 -0.94
C LYS A 608 -4.31 31.12 0.47
N GLY A 609 -5.19 31.01 1.49
CA GLY A 609 -4.83 30.83 2.89
C GLY A 609 -4.59 29.37 3.29
N LEU A 610 -4.79 28.40 2.39
CA LEU A 610 -4.54 26.99 2.71
C LEU A 610 -3.08 26.75 3.13
N LYS A 611 -2.92 26.02 4.22
CA LYS A 611 -1.64 25.64 4.81
C LYS A 611 -1.58 24.15 5.12
N TRP A 612 -0.43 23.70 5.52
CA TRP A 612 -0.17 22.32 5.92
C TRP A 612 -1.04 21.88 7.10
N GLU A 613 -1.52 20.62 7.08
CA GLU A 613 -1.94 19.96 8.33
C GLU A 613 -0.70 19.74 9.19
N THR A 614 -0.83 19.94 10.48
CA THR A 614 0.27 19.83 11.43
C THR A 614 -0.03 18.76 12.46
N THR A 615 0.85 17.75 12.54
CA THR A 615 0.75 16.64 13.49
C THR A 615 1.85 16.76 14.53
N ALA A 616 1.50 16.98 15.80
CA ALA A 616 2.39 16.90 16.95
C ALA A 616 2.23 15.52 17.62
N GLN A 617 3.35 14.88 17.95
CA GLN A 617 3.35 13.56 18.59
C GLN A 617 4.35 13.51 19.73
N VAL A 618 3.89 12.96 20.86
CA VAL A 618 4.71 12.53 22.01
C VAL A 618 4.75 11.02 22.03
N ASP A 619 5.90 10.44 22.28
CA ASP A 619 6.11 9.00 22.39
C ASP A 619 7.00 8.68 23.61
N LEU A 620 6.59 7.68 24.40
CA LEU A 620 7.37 7.16 25.52
C LEU A 620 7.49 5.66 25.35
N GLY A 621 8.72 5.16 25.35
CA GLY A 621 9.03 3.75 25.11
C GLY A 621 9.91 3.13 26.17
N LEU A 622 9.74 1.82 26.36
CA LEU A 622 10.55 0.99 27.25
C LEU A 622 10.93 -0.30 26.53
N ASP A 623 12.22 -0.53 26.36
CA ASP A 623 12.75 -1.78 25.80
C ASP A 623 13.46 -2.57 26.90
N MET A 624 13.08 -3.84 27.04
CA MET A 624 13.62 -4.77 28.02
C MET A 624 14.03 -6.08 27.34
N SER A 625 15.14 -6.64 27.79
CA SER A 625 15.56 -7.99 27.38
C SER A 625 16.09 -8.77 28.58
N PHE A 626 15.81 -10.07 28.59
CA PHE A 626 16.11 -10.98 29.69
C PHE A 626 16.66 -12.31 29.18
N PHE A 627 17.37 -13.03 30.04
CA PHE A 627 17.84 -14.41 29.84
C PHE A 627 18.75 -14.58 28.60
N GLY A 628 19.72 -13.69 28.43
CA GLY A 628 20.60 -13.69 27.25
C GLY A 628 19.86 -13.37 25.95
N ASN A 629 18.98 -12.37 25.97
CA ASN A 629 18.13 -11.93 24.86
C ASN A 629 17.08 -12.96 24.40
N ARG A 630 16.76 -13.96 25.25
CA ARG A 630 15.73 -14.97 24.93
C ARG A 630 14.31 -14.45 25.11
N LEU A 631 14.09 -13.43 25.92
CA LEU A 631 12.81 -12.75 26.10
C LEU A 631 13.00 -11.26 25.91
N ASN A 632 12.33 -10.71 24.90
CA ASN A 632 12.36 -9.28 24.57
C ASN A 632 10.97 -8.70 24.75
N VAL A 633 10.87 -7.56 25.44
CA VAL A 633 9.61 -6.85 25.67
C VAL A 633 9.79 -5.40 25.27
N THR A 634 8.93 -4.92 24.39
CA THR A 634 8.87 -3.52 23.98
C THR A 634 7.50 -2.97 24.31
N PHE A 635 7.46 -1.88 25.05
CA PHE A 635 6.25 -1.15 25.38
C PHE A 635 6.36 0.29 24.91
N ASP A 636 5.33 0.80 24.19
CA ASP A 636 5.22 2.18 23.77
C ASP A 636 3.86 2.77 24.19
N TRP A 637 3.90 4.01 24.64
CA TRP A 637 2.74 4.88 24.79
C TRP A 637 2.90 6.09 23.91
N TYR A 638 1.82 6.50 23.22
CA TYR A 638 1.86 7.65 22.34
C TYR A 638 0.59 8.52 22.44
N ASP A 639 0.77 9.81 22.13
CA ASP A 639 -0.30 10.80 21.95
C ASP A 639 0.03 11.64 20.69
N LYS A 640 -0.77 11.46 19.66
CA LYS A 640 -0.63 12.09 18.33
C LYS A 640 -1.84 12.99 18.09
N ARG A 641 -1.59 14.27 17.85
CA ARG A 641 -2.61 15.31 17.61
C ARG A 641 -2.35 15.98 16.28
N THR A 642 -3.31 15.90 15.36
CA THR A 642 -3.30 16.59 14.07
C THR A 642 -4.28 17.74 14.11
N SER A 643 -3.81 18.94 13.85
CA SER A 643 -4.55 20.20 13.76
C SER A 643 -4.51 20.77 12.36
N ASP A 644 -5.35 21.79 12.10
CA ASP A 644 -5.44 22.43 10.80
C ASP A 644 -5.81 21.45 9.68
N LEU A 645 -6.76 20.54 9.95
CA LEU A 645 -7.14 19.50 8.99
C LEU A 645 -7.62 20.10 7.67
N LEU A 646 -7.10 19.56 6.59
CA LEU A 646 -7.51 19.94 5.23
C LEU A 646 -8.83 19.24 4.91
N ARG A 647 -9.91 20.00 4.78
CA ARG A 647 -11.24 19.48 4.45
C ARG A 647 -12.03 20.38 3.52
N GLU A 648 -12.93 19.77 2.78
CA GLU A 648 -13.96 20.51 2.06
C GLU A 648 -15.08 20.94 3.02
N ARG A 649 -15.44 22.20 2.98
CA ARG A 649 -16.57 22.76 3.72
C ARG A 649 -17.62 23.23 2.73
N ASN A 650 -18.88 22.82 2.95
CA ASN A 650 -20.00 23.32 2.17
C ASN A 650 -20.19 24.83 2.43
N ILE A 651 -20.44 25.55 1.38
CA ILE A 651 -20.70 27.00 1.41
C ILE A 651 -22.05 27.31 0.78
N ALA A 652 -22.59 28.49 1.05
CA ALA A 652 -23.90 28.86 0.55
C ALA A 652 -23.90 28.92 -1.00
N PRO A 653 -24.84 28.23 -1.69
CA PRO A 653 -24.94 28.25 -3.16
C PRO A 653 -25.07 29.65 -3.78
N SER A 654 -25.52 30.62 -3.02
CA SER A 654 -25.56 32.02 -3.43
C SER A 654 -24.20 32.64 -3.77
N SER A 655 -23.09 31.98 -3.33
CA SER A 655 -21.73 32.34 -3.70
C SER A 655 -21.35 31.89 -5.12
N GLY A 656 -22.18 31.07 -5.78
CA GLY A 656 -21.88 30.40 -7.05
C GLY A 656 -21.06 29.10 -6.92
N TYR A 657 -20.75 28.70 -5.69
CA TYR A 657 -19.97 27.49 -5.39
C TYR A 657 -20.68 26.64 -4.33
N ASP A 658 -20.40 25.36 -4.30
CA ASP A 658 -20.92 24.42 -3.31
C ASP A 658 -19.95 24.16 -2.15
N LYS A 659 -18.63 24.17 -2.45
CA LYS A 659 -17.58 23.76 -1.50
C LYS A 659 -16.33 24.64 -1.60
N MET A 660 -15.61 24.70 -0.49
CA MET A 660 -14.31 25.36 -0.38
C MET A 660 -13.37 24.51 0.49
N TRP A 661 -12.12 24.39 0.08
CA TRP A 661 -11.07 23.82 0.92
C TRP A 661 -10.68 24.77 2.04
N VAL A 662 -10.61 24.25 3.28
CA VAL A 662 -10.26 25.02 4.48
C VAL A 662 -9.36 24.18 5.39
N ASN A 663 -8.60 24.85 6.25
CA ASN A 663 -7.93 24.24 7.38
C ASN A 663 -8.86 24.38 8.61
N ASP A 664 -9.50 23.28 9.03
CA ASP A 664 -10.45 23.31 10.13
C ASP A 664 -10.59 21.92 10.76
N GLY A 665 -10.60 21.87 12.09
CA GLY A 665 -10.76 20.65 12.87
C GLY A 665 -9.45 20.06 13.38
N GLU A 666 -9.61 19.02 14.18
CA GLU A 666 -8.55 18.32 14.87
C GLU A 666 -8.86 16.83 14.97
N ILE A 667 -7.84 15.98 14.85
CA ILE A 667 -7.89 14.55 15.13
C ILE A 667 -6.85 14.22 16.19
N ARG A 668 -7.22 13.40 17.18
CA ARG A 668 -6.30 12.91 18.19
C ARG A 668 -6.31 11.40 18.25
N ASN A 669 -5.12 10.80 18.17
CA ASN A 669 -4.88 9.39 18.37
C ASN A 669 -4.02 9.17 19.62
N ARG A 670 -4.50 8.36 20.55
CA ARG A 670 -3.76 7.99 21.76
C ARG A 670 -3.79 6.48 21.92
N GLY A 671 -2.65 5.88 22.25
CA GLY A 671 -2.62 4.43 22.36
C GLY A 671 -1.46 3.87 23.15
N ILE A 672 -1.52 2.55 23.32
CA ILE A 672 -0.47 1.73 23.90
C ILE A 672 -0.17 0.58 22.94
N GLU A 673 1.09 0.20 22.89
CA GLU A 673 1.60 -0.89 22.08
C GLU A 673 2.49 -1.78 22.94
N LEU A 674 2.34 -3.10 22.82
CA LEU A 674 3.14 -4.09 23.53
C LEU A 674 3.56 -5.17 22.56
N THR A 675 4.85 -5.45 22.51
CA THR A 675 5.40 -6.60 21.78
C THR A 675 6.22 -7.43 22.74
N ILE A 676 5.93 -8.72 22.80
CA ILE A 676 6.69 -9.71 23.56
C ILE A 676 7.18 -10.75 22.58
N ASP A 677 8.50 -10.87 22.41
CA ASP A 677 9.14 -11.87 21.55
C ASP A 677 10.01 -12.78 22.42
N GLY A 678 9.77 -14.09 22.37
CA GLY A 678 10.45 -15.01 23.24
C GLY A 678 10.80 -16.34 22.60
N VAL A 679 11.96 -16.91 23.03
CA VAL A 679 12.40 -18.26 22.71
C VAL A 679 12.31 -19.10 23.99
N ALA A 680 11.25 -19.90 24.08
CA ALA A 680 10.97 -20.74 25.26
C ALA A 680 11.98 -21.89 25.38
N PHE A 681 12.32 -22.49 24.25
CA PHE A 681 13.25 -23.62 24.19
C PHE A 681 14.10 -23.54 22.93
N GLN A 682 15.39 -23.83 23.07
CA GLN A 682 16.32 -23.95 21.94
C GLN A 682 17.40 -24.97 22.26
N ASN A 683 17.59 -25.93 21.36
CA ASN A 683 18.73 -26.83 21.32
C ASN A 683 19.26 -26.92 19.89
N ARG A 684 20.10 -27.94 19.61
CA ARG A 684 20.69 -28.12 18.25
C ARG A 684 19.64 -28.36 17.18
N ASP A 685 18.54 -29.06 17.50
CA ASP A 685 17.58 -29.59 16.52
C ASP A 685 16.22 -28.84 16.61
N TRP A 686 15.93 -28.20 17.73
CA TRP A 686 14.63 -27.58 18.00
C TRP A 686 14.78 -26.16 18.51
N ARG A 687 13.96 -25.26 17.94
CA ARG A 687 13.76 -23.91 18.45
C ARG A 687 12.26 -23.65 18.56
N VAL A 688 11.78 -23.44 19.79
CA VAL A 688 10.38 -23.11 20.08
C VAL A 688 10.31 -21.69 20.63
N GLY A 689 9.65 -20.83 19.91
CA GLY A 689 9.50 -19.42 20.27
C GLY A 689 8.17 -18.86 19.76
N GLY A 690 7.85 -17.65 20.20
CA GLY A 690 6.64 -16.98 19.79
C GLY A 690 6.73 -15.47 19.97
N THR A 691 5.90 -14.75 19.23
CA THR A 691 5.76 -13.30 19.32
C THR A 691 4.31 -12.98 19.64
N PHE A 692 4.09 -12.23 20.74
CA PHE A 692 2.79 -11.67 21.10
C PHE A 692 2.79 -10.17 20.80
N VAL A 693 1.77 -9.72 20.09
CA VAL A 693 1.61 -8.33 19.68
C VAL A 693 0.24 -7.82 20.14
N PHE A 694 0.24 -6.73 20.88
CA PHE A 694 -0.97 -6.07 21.33
C PHE A 694 -0.89 -4.56 21.02
N SER A 695 -1.98 -4.00 20.51
CA SER A 695 -2.11 -2.56 20.33
C SER A 695 -3.54 -2.11 20.60
N ARG A 696 -3.67 -0.95 21.22
CA ARG A 696 -4.95 -0.28 21.42
C ARG A 696 -4.80 1.19 21.03
N ASN A 697 -5.57 1.63 20.04
CA ASN A 697 -5.68 3.03 19.63
C ASN A 697 -7.06 3.57 19.97
N ARG A 698 -7.11 4.82 20.44
CA ARG A 698 -8.33 5.60 20.60
C ARG A 698 -8.24 6.84 19.74
N ASN A 699 -9.12 6.92 18.77
CA ASN A 699 -9.26 8.05 17.89
C ASN A 699 -10.42 8.94 18.36
N LYS A 700 -10.23 10.26 18.30
CA LYS A 700 -11.26 11.28 18.61
C LYS A 700 -11.25 12.37 17.54
#